data_d71e3b70b45f85fb59febdddebde6507
#
_entry.id   d71e3b70b45f85fb59febdddebde6507
#
_cell.length_a   1.000
_cell.length_b   1.000
_cell.length_c   1.000
_cell.angle_alpha   90.00
_cell.angle_beta   90.00
_cell.angle_gamma   90.00
#
_symmetry.space_group_name_H-M   'P 1'
#
loop_
_entity.id
_entity.type
_entity.pdbx_description
1 polymer ?
#
loop_
_entity_poly.entity_id
_entity_poly.type
_entity_poly.pdbx_seq_one_letter_code
_entity_poly.pdbx_strand_id
1 'polypeptide(L)'
;MLVSYKWLKELVDIDVPSQELAEKMSTTGIEVEGVESPAAGLSKIVVGEVLSCEDVPETHLHVCQVNVGEEEARQIVCGAPNVRAGIKVMVALPGARIADNYKIKKGKIRGLESLGMICSLGELGISDSVVPKEFADGIQILPQDAVPGDEVFSYLDLDDEIIELSITPNRADALSMRGVAHEVAAIYDKAVNFKEFTLTETNEVAADALSVNIDTDKAPYYAARILDNVTIAPSPQWLQNLLMNEGIRPINNVVDVTNYILLYFGQPMHAFDLDTFEGTDIRVREARAGEKLVTLDGEERELETNDLVITVADKPVALAGVMGGQATEISENSSRVVLEAAVFNSKSIRKTSGRLNLRSESSSRFEKGINVATVNEALDAAASLIAELAGATVRKGIVSAGELDTSDVEVSSTLADVNRVLGTELSYADVEDVFRRLGFGLSGNAEAFTVSVPRRRWDITIEADLFEEIARIYGYDRLLTSLPKDDGTAGELTATQKLRRQVRTIAEGAGLTEIITYALTTPEKAVEFTAQPSKLTELMWPMTVDRSVLRQNMISGILDTVAYNVARKNKNLALYEIGKVFEQTGNPKEDLPNEINSFAFALTGLVAEKDFQTAAVPVDFFYAKGILEALFARLGLEVTYTATDEIASLHPGRTAVISHGDQVLGFLGQVHPVTAKAYDIPETYVAELNLSAIEVALQPATPFVEITKFPAVSRDIALLLKAEVTHQEVVDAIQAAGVKRLTDIKLFDVFSGEKLGLGMKSMAYSLTFQNPEDSLTDEEVARYMEKIQASLEEKVNAEVR
;
A
#
# COMPACT_ATOMS: atom_id res chain seq x y z
N MET A 1 3.53 -14.23 -10.81
CA MET A 1 3.39 -14.94 -12.08
C MET A 1 3.39 -16.42 -11.79
N LEU A 2 2.46 -17.16 -12.37
CA LEU A 2 2.50 -18.61 -12.28
C LEU A 2 3.45 -19.15 -13.36
N VAL A 3 4.13 -20.25 -13.07
CA VAL A 3 5.11 -20.89 -13.97
C VAL A 3 4.92 -22.40 -13.92
N SER A 4 4.45 -22.98 -15.01
CA SER A 4 4.41 -24.44 -15.21
C SER A 4 5.82 -25.00 -15.23
N TYR A 5 6.12 -25.90 -14.31
CA TYR A 5 7.43 -26.54 -14.24
C TYR A 5 7.67 -27.50 -15.43
N LYS A 6 6.61 -28.16 -15.92
CA LYS A 6 6.69 -28.95 -17.16
C LYS A 6 7.10 -28.10 -18.34
N TRP A 7 6.44 -26.96 -18.54
CA TRP A 7 6.76 -26.03 -19.63
C TRP A 7 8.18 -25.47 -19.51
N LEU A 8 8.59 -25.10 -18.29
CA LEU A 8 9.93 -24.60 -18.03
C LEU A 8 11.01 -25.63 -18.40
N LYS A 9 10.76 -26.92 -18.12
CA LYS A 9 11.69 -28.01 -18.51
C LYS A 9 11.85 -28.20 -20.01
N GLU A 10 10.86 -27.80 -20.81
CA GLU A 10 11.00 -27.78 -22.28
C GLU A 10 11.98 -26.68 -22.74
N LEU A 11 12.09 -25.61 -21.97
CA LEU A 11 12.90 -24.43 -22.30
C LEU A 11 14.31 -24.48 -21.74
N VAL A 12 14.52 -25.24 -20.66
CA VAL A 12 15.84 -25.42 -20.01
C VAL A 12 15.97 -26.86 -19.53
N ASP A 13 17.03 -27.54 -19.95
CA ASP A 13 17.30 -28.93 -19.57
C ASP A 13 17.77 -29.02 -18.09
N ILE A 14 16.81 -29.02 -17.16
CA ILE A 14 17.01 -29.16 -15.72
C ILE A 14 16.34 -30.43 -15.22
N ASP A 15 17.02 -31.11 -14.27
CA ASP A 15 16.52 -32.32 -13.60
C ASP A 15 16.67 -32.19 -12.08
N VAL A 16 16.05 -31.13 -11.54
CA VAL A 16 16.01 -30.86 -10.09
C VAL A 16 14.55 -30.84 -9.64
N PRO A 17 14.23 -31.16 -8.38
CA PRO A 17 12.87 -30.96 -7.87
C PRO A 17 12.44 -29.50 -7.95
N SER A 18 11.17 -29.23 -8.24
CA SER A 18 10.60 -27.88 -8.30
C SER A 18 10.83 -27.07 -7.03
N GLN A 19 10.77 -27.72 -5.87
CA GLN A 19 11.04 -27.11 -4.57
C GLN A 19 12.50 -26.65 -4.43
N GLU A 20 13.47 -27.41 -4.93
CA GLU A 20 14.89 -27.03 -4.94
C GLU A 20 15.11 -25.85 -5.91
N LEU A 21 14.46 -25.87 -7.06
CA LEU A 21 14.47 -24.73 -7.98
C LEU A 21 13.91 -23.48 -7.33
N ALA A 22 12.77 -23.57 -6.64
CA ALA A 22 12.13 -22.47 -5.95
C ALA A 22 13.03 -21.81 -4.89
N GLU A 23 13.68 -22.63 -4.06
CA GLU A 23 14.67 -22.16 -3.08
C GLU A 23 15.85 -21.46 -3.77
N LYS A 24 16.33 -22.04 -4.86
CA LYS A 24 17.47 -21.49 -5.59
C LYS A 24 17.12 -20.18 -6.29
N MET A 25 15.94 -20.07 -6.91
CA MET A 25 15.46 -18.82 -7.51
C MET A 25 15.34 -17.70 -6.46
N SER A 26 14.75 -17.99 -5.31
CA SER A 26 14.60 -17.02 -4.21
C SER A 26 15.96 -16.53 -3.71
N THR A 27 16.96 -17.41 -3.60
CA THR A 27 18.31 -17.01 -3.15
C THR A 27 19.13 -16.26 -4.22
N THR A 28 18.68 -16.28 -5.48
CA THR A 28 19.36 -15.62 -6.61
C THR A 28 18.62 -14.40 -7.15
N GLY A 29 17.54 -13.96 -6.50
CA GLY A 29 16.92 -12.66 -6.75
C GLY A 29 15.53 -12.65 -7.34
N ILE A 30 14.87 -13.81 -7.54
CA ILE A 30 13.43 -13.89 -7.88
C ILE A 30 12.73 -14.66 -6.78
N GLU A 31 11.93 -13.95 -5.96
CA GLU A 31 11.19 -14.55 -4.86
C GLU A 31 10.13 -15.54 -5.37
N VAL A 32 10.06 -16.71 -4.75
CA VAL A 32 9.03 -17.71 -4.97
C VAL A 32 8.10 -17.73 -3.77
N GLU A 33 6.80 -17.48 -3.98
CA GLU A 33 5.79 -17.50 -2.93
C GLU A 33 5.37 -18.93 -2.56
N GLY A 34 5.35 -19.83 -3.55
CA GLY A 34 5.01 -21.24 -3.33
C GLY A 34 5.21 -22.12 -4.55
N VAL A 35 5.09 -23.43 -4.31
CA VAL A 35 5.01 -24.46 -5.34
C VAL A 35 3.78 -25.30 -5.05
N GLU A 36 2.84 -25.34 -5.99
CA GLU A 36 1.59 -26.05 -5.84
C GLU A 36 1.45 -27.13 -6.94
N SER A 37 0.88 -28.29 -6.59
CA SER A 37 0.47 -29.29 -7.56
C SER A 37 -1.05 -29.26 -7.72
N PRO A 38 -1.57 -28.99 -8.91
CA PRO A 38 -3.02 -28.99 -9.17
C PRO A 38 -3.72 -30.31 -8.80
N ALA A 39 -3.03 -31.43 -8.90
CA ALA A 39 -3.55 -32.74 -8.48
C ALA A 39 -3.41 -33.03 -6.98
N ALA A 40 -2.89 -32.12 -6.17
CA ALA A 40 -2.67 -32.36 -4.75
C ALA A 40 -3.98 -32.78 -4.03
N GLY A 41 -3.95 -33.92 -3.37
CA GLY A 41 -5.11 -34.45 -2.65
C GLY A 41 -6.15 -35.17 -3.51
N LEU A 42 -6.06 -35.09 -4.83
CA LEU A 42 -6.93 -35.82 -5.74
C LEU A 42 -6.51 -37.29 -5.89
N SER A 43 -7.44 -38.19 -6.10
CA SER A 43 -7.11 -39.60 -6.34
C SER A 43 -8.27 -40.38 -6.95
N LYS A 44 -7.94 -41.40 -7.77
CA LYS A 44 -8.90 -42.35 -8.39
C LYS A 44 -9.94 -41.65 -9.28
N ILE A 45 -9.51 -40.66 -10.05
CA ILE A 45 -10.29 -39.97 -11.05
C ILE A 45 -9.80 -40.47 -12.41
N VAL A 46 -10.68 -41.11 -13.17
CA VAL A 46 -10.31 -41.74 -14.42
C VAL A 46 -11.13 -41.23 -15.59
N VAL A 47 -10.65 -41.47 -16.82
CA VAL A 47 -11.40 -41.24 -18.05
C VAL A 47 -12.56 -42.21 -18.10
N GLY A 48 -13.77 -41.72 -18.37
CA GLY A 48 -14.96 -42.51 -18.63
C GLY A 48 -15.56 -42.17 -19.97
N GLU A 49 -16.12 -43.16 -20.66
CA GLU A 49 -16.92 -42.97 -21.88
C GLU A 49 -18.37 -43.19 -21.56
N VAL A 50 -19.21 -42.19 -21.83
CA VAL A 50 -20.67 -42.31 -21.63
C VAL A 50 -21.26 -43.10 -22.77
N LEU A 51 -21.62 -44.38 -22.52
CA LEU A 51 -22.20 -45.29 -23.52
C LEU A 51 -23.68 -45.01 -23.77
N SER A 52 -24.43 -44.69 -22.71
CA SER A 52 -25.84 -44.28 -22.80
C SER A 52 -26.14 -43.25 -21.72
N CYS A 53 -27.15 -42.39 -22.00
CA CYS A 53 -27.59 -41.33 -21.12
C CYS A 53 -29.12 -41.22 -21.25
N GLU A 54 -29.87 -41.48 -20.19
CA GLU A 54 -31.32 -41.47 -20.15
C GLU A 54 -31.83 -40.44 -19.12
N ASP A 55 -32.82 -39.64 -19.48
CA ASP A 55 -33.41 -38.62 -18.62
C ASP A 55 -34.22 -39.28 -17.51
N VAL A 56 -34.08 -38.73 -16.28
CA VAL A 56 -34.94 -39.10 -15.16
C VAL A 56 -36.17 -38.21 -15.16
N PRO A 57 -37.40 -38.80 -15.36
CA PRO A 57 -38.64 -38.01 -15.45
C PRO A 57 -38.81 -37.00 -14.29
N GLU A 58 -39.30 -35.80 -14.60
CA GLU A 58 -39.55 -34.70 -13.64
C GLU A 58 -38.31 -34.19 -12.89
N THR A 59 -37.12 -34.40 -13.42
CA THR A 59 -35.87 -33.92 -12.81
C THR A 59 -34.91 -33.43 -13.89
N HIS A 60 -33.84 -32.77 -13.47
CA HIS A 60 -32.68 -32.43 -14.31
C HIS A 60 -31.59 -33.53 -14.30
N LEU A 61 -31.90 -34.71 -13.76
CA LEU A 61 -30.94 -35.79 -13.61
C LEU A 61 -30.96 -36.74 -14.83
N HIS A 62 -29.81 -37.31 -15.10
CA HIS A 62 -29.61 -38.31 -16.14
C HIS A 62 -29.01 -39.58 -15.54
N VAL A 63 -29.44 -40.77 -16.00
CA VAL A 63 -28.83 -42.05 -15.68
C VAL A 63 -27.89 -42.39 -16.81
N CYS A 64 -26.59 -42.46 -16.53
CA CYS A 64 -25.56 -42.73 -17.49
C CYS A 64 -24.96 -44.12 -17.25
N GLN A 65 -24.73 -44.88 -18.34
CA GLN A 65 -23.86 -46.07 -18.32
C GLN A 65 -22.49 -45.63 -18.82
N VAL A 66 -21.48 -45.73 -17.98
CA VAL A 66 -20.16 -45.20 -18.24
C VAL A 66 -19.11 -46.30 -18.20
N ASN A 67 -18.41 -46.47 -19.32
CA ASN A 67 -17.22 -47.33 -19.41
C ASN A 67 -16.03 -46.60 -18.76
N VAL A 68 -15.48 -47.18 -17.72
CA VAL A 68 -14.32 -46.69 -16.99
C VAL A 68 -13.09 -47.61 -17.13
N GLY A 69 -13.03 -48.40 -18.20
CA GLY A 69 -11.96 -49.36 -18.46
C GLY A 69 -12.13 -50.71 -17.72
N GLU A 70 -13.31 -50.96 -17.13
CA GLU A 70 -13.66 -52.21 -16.47
C GLU A 70 -14.50 -53.14 -17.40
N GLU A 71 -14.65 -54.40 -17.03
CA GLU A 71 -15.44 -55.34 -17.85
C GLU A 71 -16.91 -54.95 -17.98
N GLU A 72 -17.47 -54.32 -16.94
CA GLU A 72 -18.87 -53.84 -16.92
C GLU A 72 -18.94 -52.31 -16.79
N ALA A 73 -19.86 -51.69 -17.54
CA ALA A 73 -20.11 -50.26 -17.41
C ALA A 73 -20.71 -49.93 -16.03
N ARG A 74 -20.34 -48.78 -15.51
CA ARG A 74 -20.86 -48.28 -14.22
C ARG A 74 -22.09 -47.40 -14.47
N GLN A 75 -23.14 -47.65 -13.68
CA GLN A 75 -24.24 -46.69 -13.60
C GLN A 75 -23.86 -45.49 -12.75
N ILE A 76 -23.98 -44.27 -13.31
CA ILE A 76 -23.71 -43.02 -12.62
C ILE A 76 -24.88 -42.08 -12.90
N VAL A 77 -25.39 -41.44 -11.85
CA VAL A 77 -26.42 -40.40 -11.97
C VAL A 77 -25.71 -39.06 -12.03
N CYS A 78 -25.98 -38.27 -13.08
CA CYS A 78 -25.35 -36.96 -13.34
C CYS A 78 -26.43 -35.87 -13.48
N GLY A 79 -26.18 -34.68 -12.98
CA GLY A 79 -27.06 -33.52 -13.10
C GLY A 79 -26.60 -32.47 -14.10
N ALA A 80 -25.48 -32.71 -14.78
CA ALA A 80 -24.88 -31.71 -15.66
C ALA A 80 -25.71 -31.56 -16.97
N PRO A 81 -25.95 -30.31 -17.41
CA PRO A 81 -26.80 -30.08 -18.60
C PRO A 81 -26.18 -30.54 -19.92
N ASN A 82 -24.86 -30.71 -19.96
CA ASN A 82 -24.09 -31.07 -21.16
C ASN A 82 -23.74 -32.55 -21.24
N VAL A 83 -24.18 -33.40 -20.29
CA VAL A 83 -23.94 -34.84 -20.32
C VAL A 83 -24.75 -35.51 -21.43
N ARG A 84 -24.13 -36.37 -22.21
CA ARG A 84 -24.78 -37.12 -23.33
C ARG A 84 -24.00 -38.38 -23.68
N ALA A 85 -24.62 -39.30 -24.41
CA ALA A 85 -23.92 -40.48 -24.93
C ALA A 85 -22.82 -40.10 -25.94
N GLY A 86 -21.72 -40.87 -25.95
CA GLY A 86 -20.61 -40.75 -26.89
C GLY A 86 -19.52 -39.72 -26.48
N ILE A 87 -19.62 -39.09 -25.33
CA ILE A 87 -18.56 -38.19 -24.82
C ILE A 87 -17.64 -38.90 -23.86
N LYS A 88 -16.40 -38.37 -23.79
CA LYS A 88 -15.40 -38.73 -22.78
C LYS A 88 -15.48 -37.74 -21.64
N VAL A 89 -15.44 -38.20 -20.39
CA VAL A 89 -15.66 -37.41 -19.18
C VAL A 89 -14.71 -37.85 -18.07
N MET A 90 -14.57 -37.01 -17.04
CA MET A 90 -13.86 -37.36 -15.82
C MET A 90 -14.79 -38.08 -14.85
N VAL A 91 -14.36 -39.20 -14.33
CA VAL A 91 -15.15 -40.05 -13.41
C VAL A 91 -14.37 -40.26 -12.12
N ALA A 92 -14.89 -39.74 -11.02
CA ALA A 92 -14.43 -40.09 -9.70
C ALA A 92 -15.05 -41.42 -9.26
N LEU A 93 -14.19 -42.45 -9.07
CA LEU A 93 -14.61 -43.79 -8.66
C LEU A 93 -14.96 -43.83 -7.17
N PRO A 94 -15.74 -44.83 -6.68
CA PRO A 94 -15.96 -45.02 -5.26
C PRO A 94 -14.64 -45.14 -4.48
N GLY A 95 -14.45 -44.30 -3.50
CA GLY A 95 -13.23 -44.14 -2.75
C GLY A 95 -12.28 -43.03 -3.27
N ALA A 96 -12.58 -42.43 -4.40
CA ALA A 96 -11.88 -41.24 -4.92
C ALA A 96 -11.93 -40.07 -3.92
N ARG A 97 -10.93 -39.20 -3.99
CA ARG A 97 -10.92 -37.89 -3.33
C ARG A 97 -10.90 -36.81 -4.40
N ILE A 98 -11.80 -35.86 -4.25
CA ILE A 98 -11.89 -34.65 -5.06
C ILE A 98 -11.57 -33.42 -4.21
N ALA A 99 -11.74 -32.21 -4.72
CA ALA A 99 -11.48 -30.97 -3.99
C ALA A 99 -12.05 -30.99 -2.56
N ASP A 100 -11.49 -30.17 -1.68
CA ASP A 100 -11.83 -30.10 -0.25
C ASP A 100 -11.74 -31.44 0.50
N ASN A 101 -10.91 -32.34 -0.04
CA ASN A 101 -10.74 -33.70 0.51
C ASN A 101 -12.05 -34.51 0.59
N TYR A 102 -13.04 -34.17 -0.27
CA TYR A 102 -14.32 -34.85 -0.29
C TYR A 102 -14.18 -36.26 -0.86
N LYS A 103 -14.66 -37.27 -0.11
CA LYS A 103 -14.56 -38.69 -0.50
C LYS A 103 -15.81 -39.18 -1.19
N ILE A 104 -15.70 -39.62 -2.44
CA ILE A 104 -16.79 -40.22 -3.22
C ILE A 104 -17.13 -41.60 -2.68
N LYS A 105 -18.43 -41.86 -2.48
CA LYS A 105 -18.98 -43.12 -1.99
C LYS A 105 -20.01 -43.67 -2.98
N LYS A 106 -20.22 -45.00 -2.96
CA LYS A 106 -21.41 -45.59 -3.60
C LYS A 106 -22.67 -45.01 -2.92
N GLY A 107 -23.60 -44.53 -3.67
CA GLY A 107 -24.79 -43.87 -3.16
C GLY A 107 -26.05 -44.15 -3.98
N LYS A 108 -27.18 -43.63 -3.48
CA LYS A 108 -28.44 -43.60 -4.20
C LYS A 108 -28.92 -42.16 -4.33
N ILE A 109 -29.17 -41.70 -5.51
CA ILE A 109 -29.73 -40.39 -5.80
C ILE A 109 -31.16 -40.59 -6.26
N ARG A 110 -32.15 -40.08 -5.51
CA ARG A 110 -33.60 -40.34 -5.76
C ARG A 110 -33.94 -41.81 -6.00
N GLY A 111 -33.30 -42.72 -5.27
CA GLY A 111 -33.55 -44.15 -5.35
C GLY A 111 -32.72 -44.89 -6.45
N LEU A 112 -32.08 -44.20 -7.37
CA LEU A 112 -31.25 -44.73 -8.42
C LEU A 112 -29.80 -44.88 -7.88
N GLU A 113 -29.18 -46.03 -8.14
CA GLU A 113 -27.82 -46.28 -7.69
C GLU A 113 -26.83 -45.49 -8.54
N SER A 114 -25.84 -44.86 -7.85
CA SER A 114 -24.71 -44.16 -8.50
C SER A 114 -23.40 -44.76 -8.00
N LEU A 115 -22.61 -45.37 -8.89
CA LEU A 115 -21.35 -46.05 -8.60
C LEU A 115 -20.13 -45.21 -8.95
N GLY A 116 -20.24 -43.91 -8.73
CA GLY A 116 -19.21 -42.89 -8.96
C GLY A 116 -19.86 -41.54 -9.20
N MET A 117 -19.06 -40.61 -9.65
CA MET A 117 -19.48 -39.26 -9.98
C MET A 117 -18.78 -38.79 -11.25
N ILE A 118 -19.51 -38.23 -12.19
CA ILE A 118 -18.94 -37.49 -13.32
C ILE A 118 -18.63 -36.10 -12.85
N CYS A 119 -17.40 -35.64 -13.01
CA CYS A 119 -16.87 -34.41 -12.40
C CYS A 119 -16.81 -33.24 -13.37
N SER A 120 -17.07 -32.07 -12.86
CA SER A 120 -16.68 -30.80 -13.47
C SER A 120 -15.22 -30.42 -13.06
N LEU A 121 -14.66 -29.40 -13.70
CA LEU A 121 -13.34 -28.87 -13.33
C LEU A 121 -13.33 -28.26 -11.89
N GLY A 122 -14.40 -27.61 -11.48
CA GLY A 122 -14.55 -27.06 -10.13
C GLY A 122 -14.50 -28.13 -9.03
N GLU A 123 -15.02 -29.36 -9.32
CA GLU A 123 -14.96 -30.49 -8.39
C GLU A 123 -13.54 -31.06 -8.23
N LEU A 124 -12.65 -30.73 -9.15
CA LEU A 124 -11.21 -31.00 -9.05
C LEU A 124 -10.44 -29.86 -8.37
N GLY A 125 -11.10 -28.76 -7.97
CA GLY A 125 -10.47 -27.61 -7.33
C GLY A 125 -9.97 -26.53 -8.29
N ILE A 126 -10.27 -26.65 -9.58
CA ILE A 126 -9.90 -25.62 -10.57
C ILE A 126 -10.84 -24.43 -10.37
N SER A 127 -10.27 -23.23 -10.24
CA SER A 127 -11.02 -22.00 -10.00
C SER A 127 -11.98 -21.68 -11.15
N ASP A 128 -13.20 -21.25 -10.82
CA ASP A 128 -14.19 -20.79 -11.80
C ASP A 128 -13.67 -19.65 -12.68
N SER A 129 -12.67 -18.91 -12.22
CA SER A 129 -12.04 -17.82 -12.98
C SER A 129 -11.31 -18.28 -14.23
N VAL A 130 -10.82 -19.52 -14.26
CA VAL A 130 -10.05 -20.11 -15.37
C VAL A 130 -10.79 -21.18 -16.14
N VAL A 131 -11.93 -21.66 -15.66
CA VAL A 131 -12.75 -22.65 -16.37
C VAL A 131 -13.29 -22.07 -17.69
N PRO A 132 -13.14 -22.76 -18.85
CA PRO A 132 -13.73 -22.31 -20.10
C PRO A 132 -15.24 -22.10 -19.95
N LYS A 133 -15.78 -21.04 -20.58
CA LYS A 133 -17.20 -20.66 -20.44
C LYS A 133 -18.16 -21.80 -20.85
N GLU A 134 -17.78 -22.61 -21.82
CA GLU A 134 -18.60 -23.75 -22.30
C GLU A 134 -18.78 -24.86 -21.24
N PHE A 135 -17.87 -24.95 -20.23
CA PHE A 135 -17.91 -25.93 -19.17
C PHE A 135 -18.27 -25.34 -17.81
N ALA A 136 -18.50 -24.02 -17.72
CA ALA A 136 -18.74 -23.33 -16.46
C ALA A 136 -19.98 -23.86 -15.69
N ASP A 137 -21.05 -24.19 -16.41
CA ASP A 137 -22.30 -24.72 -15.85
C ASP A 137 -22.44 -26.25 -16.03
N GLY A 138 -21.36 -26.95 -16.46
CA GLY A 138 -21.41 -28.35 -16.82
C GLY A 138 -20.15 -29.13 -16.46
N ILE A 139 -20.01 -30.29 -17.09
CA ILE A 139 -18.85 -31.15 -16.96
C ILE A 139 -17.84 -30.90 -18.10
N GLN A 140 -16.55 -31.11 -17.78
CA GLN A 140 -15.48 -31.10 -18.79
C GLN A 140 -15.65 -32.28 -19.74
N ILE A 141 -15.62 -32.00 -21.04
CA ILE A 141 -15.59 -33.03 -22.07
C ILE A 141 -14.13 -33.23 -22.51
N LEU A 142 -13.63 -34.44 -22.37
CA LEU A 142 -12.25 -34.80 -22.73
C LEU A 142 -12.13 -35.09 -24.24
N PRO A 143 -10.90 -35.02 -24.80
CA PRO A 143 -10.65 -35.37 -26.19
C PRO A 143 -11.11 -36.79 -26.54
N GLN A 144 -11.48 -37.02 -27.81
CA GLN A 144 -12.03 -38.31 -28.26
C GLN A 144 -11.00 -39.44 -28.23
N ASP A 145 -9.71 -39.13 -28.22
CA ASP A 145 -8.61 -40.08 -28.11
C ASP A 145 -8.29 -40.48 -26.66
N ALA A 146 -8.91 -39.83 -25.66
CA ALA A 146 -8.73 -40.21 -24.24
C ALA A 146 -9.20 -41.66 -24.02
N VAL A 147 -8.43 -42.46 -23.32
CA VAL A 147 -8.65 -43.88 -23.13
C VAL A 147 -9.40 -44.13 -21.81
N PRO A 148 -10.62 -44.77 -21.89
CA PRO A 148 -11.37 -45.11 -20.67
C PRO A 148 -10.55 -45.95 -19.70
N GLY A 149 -10.51 -45.52 -18.41
CA GLY A 149 -9.74 -46.18 -17.35
C GLY A 149 -8.38 -45.53 -17.04
N ASP A 150 -7.84 -44.71 -17.93
CA ASP A 150 -6.62 -43.96 -17.65
C ASP A 150 -6.89 -42.88 -16.60
N GLU A 151 -5.88 -42.54 -15.81
CA GLU A 151 -5.97 -41.38 -14.90
C GLU A 151 -6.07 -40.09 -15.68
N VAL A 152 -6.97 -39.16 -15.26
CA VAL A 152 -7.26 -37.94 -16.02
C VAL A 152 -6.15 -36.88 -15.90
N PHE A 153 -5.28 -36.98 -14.91
CA PHE A 153 -4.33 -35.92 -14.54
C PHE A 153 -3.38 -35.54 -15.67
N SER A 154 -2.89 -36.51 -16.44
CA SER A 154 -2.01 -36.23 -17.58
C SER A 154 -2.74 -35.63 -18.77
N TYR A 155 -4.06 -35.88 -18.96
CA TYR A 155 -4.86 -35.28 -20.03
C TYR A 155 -5.16 -33.82 -19.78
N LEU A 156 -5.13 -33.39 -18.51
CA LEU A 156 -5.43 -32.03 -18.09
C LEU A 156 -4.18 -31.30 -17.55
N ASP A 157 -2.99 -31.91 -17.67
CA ASP A 157 -1.73 -31.40 -17.08
C ASP A 157 -1.83 -31.02 -15.60
N LEU A 158 -2.71 -31.71 -14.84
CA LEU A 158 -2.84 -31.53 -13.40
C LEU A 158 -1.69 -32.21 -12.62
N ASP A 159 -0.94 -33.11 -13.26
CA ASP A 159 0.31 -33.72 -12.77
C ASP A 159 1.53 -32.79 -12.92
N ASP A 160 1.31 -31.51 -13.20
CA ASP A 160 2.31 -30.45 -13.21
C ASP A 160 2.57 -29.93 -11.78
N GLU A 161 3.61 -29.13 -11.65
CA GLU A 161 3.92 -28.33 -10.47
C GLU A 161 4.01 -26.87 -10.87
N ILE A 162 3.22 -26.03 -10.24
CA ILE A 162 3.13 -24.60 -10.55
C ILE A 162 3.92 -23.81 -9.54
N ILE A 163 4.91 -23.08 -10.01
CA ILE A 163 5.77 -22.20 -9.19
C ILE A 163 5.19 -20.80 -9.25
N GLU A 164 4.83 -20.22 -8.10
CA GLU A 164 4.33 -18.86 -8.02
C GLU A 164 5.48 -17.89 -7.73
N LEU A 165 5.75 -16.99 -8.69
CA LEU A 165 6.79 -15.98 -8.62
C LEU A 165 6.25 -14.61 -8.21
N SER A 166 6.91 -13.98 -7.24
CA SER A 166 6.71 -12.59 -6.84
C SER A 166 7.69 -11.69 -7.60
N ILE A 167 7.24 -11.12 -8.70
CA ILE A 167 8.10 -10.37 -9.63
C ILE A 167 8.12 -8.89 -9.28
N THR A 168 9.29 -8.39 -8.89
CA THR A 168 9.54 -6.96 -8.64
C THR A 168 9.53 -6.17 -9.96
N PRO A 169 9.21 -4.85 -9.93
CA PRO A 169 9.14 -4.04 -11.15
C PRO A 169 10.42 -3.99 -12.00
N ASN A 170 11.60 -4.10 -11.38
CA ASN A 170 12.88 -4.13 -12.08
C ASN A 170 13.13 -5.45 -12.81
N ARG A 171 12.54 -6.58 -12.33
CA ARG A 171 12.70 -7.89 -12.93
C ARG A 171 11.53 -8.27 -13.84
N ALA A 172 10.92 -7.29 -14.51
CA ALA A 172 9.80 -7.52 -15.42
C ALA A 172 10.15 -8.41 -16.64
N ASP A 173 11.42 -8.63 -16.93
CA ASP A 173 11.90 -9.68 -17.85
C ASP A 173 11.35 -11.07 -17.49
N ALA A 174 11.23 -11.37 -16.20
CA ALA A 174 10.67 -12.62 -15.68
C ALA A 174 9.13 -12.69 -15.70
N LEU A 175 8.42 -11.69 -16.22
CA LEU A 175 6.99 -11.80 -16.53
C LEU A 175 6.72 -12.58 -17.84
N SER A 176 7.66 -13.45 -18.21
CA SER A 176 7.56 -14.34 -19.38
C SER A 176 8.31 -15.65 -19.13
N MET A 177 7.86 -16.73 -19.79
CA MET A 177 8.53 -18.02 -19.71
C MET A 177 9.96 -17.96 -20.27
N ARG A 178 10.20 -17.18 -21.33
CA ARG A 178 11.56 -16.99 -21.87
C ARG A 178 12.47 -16.25 -20.88
N GLY A 179 11.94 -15.27 -20.14
CA GLY A 179 12.70 -14.54 -19.11
C GLY A 179 13.03 -15.45 -17.93
N VAL A 180 12.06 -16.23 -17.44
CA VAL A 180 12.29 -17.23 -16.38
C VAL A 180 13.29 -18.30 -16.86
N ALA A 181 13.18 -18.77 -18.09
CA ALA A 181 14.12 -19.74 -18.64
C ALA A 181 15.55 -19.20 -18.72
N HIS A 182 15.76 -17.94 -19.11
CA HIS A 182 17.07 -17.28 -19.06
C HIS A 182 17.64 -17.24 -17.65
N GLU A 183 16.81 -16.93 -16.66
CA GLU A 183 17.21 -16.88 -15.27
C GLU A 183 17.63 -18.26 -14.75
N VAL A 184 16.79 -19.28 -14.97
CA VAL A 184 17.08 -20.66 -14.57
C VAL A 184 18.33 -21.21 -15.29
N ALA A 185 18.48 -20.88 -16.57
CA ALA A 185 19.66 -21.24 -17.34
C ALA A 185 20.94 -20.60 -16.75
N ALA A 186 20.90 -19.33 -16.33
CA ALA A 186 22.01 -18.66 -15.66
C ALA A 186 22.34 -19.30 -14.31
N ILE A 187 21.31 -19.67 -13.51
CA ILE A 187 21.47 -20.31 -12.19
C ILE A 187 22.19 -21.66 -12.31
N TYR A 188 21.79 -22.49 -13.26
CA TYR A 188 22.29 -23.86 -13.41
C TYR A 188 23.37 -24.02 -14.49
N ASP A 189 23.85 -22.96 -15.08
CA ASP A 189 24.81 -22.96 -16.20
C ASP A 189 24.36 -23.87 -17.34
N LYS A 190 23.16 -23.66 -17.83
CA LYS A 190 22.50 -24.40 -18.91
C LYS A 190 22.24 -23.50 -20.10
N ALA A 191 22.01 -24.12 -21.25
CA ALA A 191 21.49 -23.41 -22.43
C ALA A 191 19.98 -23.33 -22.40
N VAL A 192 19.43 -22.26 -22.99
CA VAL A 192 17.99 -22.15 -23.27
C VAL A 192 17.67 -22.85 -24.58
N ASN A 193 16.48 -23.45 -24.67
CA ASN A 193 15.98 -24.15 -25.85
C ASN A 193 14.61 -23.57 -26.25
N PHE A 194 14.63 -22.48 -27.02
CA PHE A 194 13.38 -21.83 -27.44
C PHE A 194 12.82 -22.44 -28.71
N LYS A 195 11.49 -22.59 -28.75
CA LYS A 195 10.75 -23.05 -29.92
C LYS A 195 10.92 -22.07 -31.08
N GLU A 196 11.30 -22.59 -32.25
CA GLU A 196 11.31 -21.84 -33.50
C GLU A 196 9.94 -21.89 -34.16
N PHE A 197 9.44 -20.72 -34.60
CA PHE A 197 8.18 -20.58 -35.29
C PHE A 197 8.46 -20.29 -36.78
N THR A 198 7.95 -21.14 -37.66
CA THR A 198 8.14 -20.92 -39.09
C THR A 198 6.87 -20.32 -39.68
N LEU A 199 6.98 -19.09 -40.15
CA LEU A 199 5.89 -18.36 -40.78
C LEU A 199 5.89 -18.57 -42.30
N THR A 200 4.72 -18.96 -42.85
CA THR A 200 4.49 -19.01 -44.29
C THR A 200 3.55 -17.90 -44.72
N GLU A 201 4.02 -17.00 -45.58
CA GLU A 201 3.24 -15.88 -46.08
C GLU A 201 2.63 -16.17 -47.46
N THR A 202 1.45 -15.58 -47.75
CA THR A 202 0.87 -15.55 -49.09
C THR A 202 1.52 -14.49 -49.96
N ASN A 203 1.07 -14.38 -51.21
CA ASN A 203 1.52 -13.32 -52.13
C ASN A 203 0.75 -11.99 -51.92
N GLU A 204 -0.37 -11.98 -51.20
CA GLU A 204 -1.14 -10.79 -50.88
C GLU A 204 -0.40 -9.94 -49.90
N VAL A 205 -0.19 -8.64 -50.18
CA VAL A 205 0.60 -7.73 -49.35
C VAL A 205 -0.31 -7.10 -48.30
N ALA A 206 0.10 -7.16 -47.03
CA ALA A 206 -0.66 -6.61 -45.94
C ALA A 206 -0.82 -5.07 -46.02
N ALA A 207 0.22 -4.36 -46.51
CA ALA A 207 0.21 -2.91 -46.68
C ALA A 207 -0.79 -2.40 -47.77
N ASP A 208 -1.28 -3.27 -48.64
CA ASP A 208 -2.32 -2.91 -49.60
C ASP A 208 -3.72 -2.84 -48.95
N ALA A 209 -3.91 -3.47 -47.81
CA ALA A 209 -5.19 -3.57 -47.12
C ALA A 209 -5.28 -2.72 -45.82
N LEU A 210 -4.12 -2.39 -45.22
CA LEU A 210 -4.06 -1.70 -43.95
C LEU A 210 -2.88 -0.74 -43.94
N SER A 211 -3.06 0.41 -43.29
CA SER A 211 -1.98 1.33 -42.95
C SER A 211 -1.92 1.57 -41.44
N VAL A 212 -0.75 1.88 -40.91
CA VAL A 212 -0.52 2.20 -39.50
C VAL A 212 0.15 3.54 -39.36
N ASN A 213 -0.35 4.39 -38.48
CA ASN A 213 0.20 5.70 -38.16
C ASN A 213 0.28 5.91 -36.63
N ILE A 214 1.28 6.65 -36.18
CA ILE A 214 1.47 7.03 -34.78
C ILE A 214 1.53 8.54 -34.70
N ASP A 215 0.61 9.15 -33.95
CA ASP A 215 0.49 10.60 -33.76
C ASP A 215 0.91 11.04 -32.34
N THR A 216 1.73 10.27 -31.64
CA THR A 216 2.19 10.55 -30.28
C THR A 216 3.59 9.99 -30.05
N ASP A 217 4.38 10.63 -29.19
CA ASP A 217 5.69 10.14 -28.74
C ASP A 217 5.58 9.04 -27.67
N LYS A 218 4.36 8.78 -27.15
CA LYS A 218 4.09 7.79 -26.11
C LYS A 218 3.89 6.36 -26.65
N ALA A 219 3.91 6.18 -27.96
CA ALA A 219 3.88 4.88 -28.63
C ALA A 219 5.09 4.79 -29.58
N PRO A 220 6.28 4.34 -29.10
CA PRO A 220 7.49 4.28 -29.95
C PRO A 220 7.35 3.38 -31.17
N TYR A 221 6.52 2.32 -31.05
CA TYR A 221 6.35 1.36 -32.12
C TYR A 221 4.98 0.69 -32.09
N TYR A 222 4.41 0.45 -33.27
CA TYR A 222 3.21 -0.32 -33.48
C TYR A 222 3.35 -1.15 -34.74
N ALA A 223 3.02 -2.44 -34.65
CA ALA A 223 3.08 -3.38 -35.76
C ALA A 223 1.81 -4.22 -35.85
N ALA A 224 1.41 -4.53 -37.08
CA ALA A 224 0.23 -5.35 -37.37
C ALA A 224 0.51 -6.40 -38.44
N ARG A 225 -0.11 -7.58 -38.29
CA ARG A 225 -0.22 -8.60 -39.32
C ARG A 225 -1.67 -8.90 -39.65
N ILE A 226 -1.95 -9.27 -40.89
CA ILE A 226 -3.29 -9.63 -41.35
C ILE A 226 -3.32 -11.13 -41.65
N LEU A 227 -4.34 -11.77 -41.09
CA LEU A 227 -4.68 -13.19 -41.32
C LEU A 227 -6.06 -13.26 -41.96
N ASP A 228 -6.15 -14.01 -43.04
CA ASP A 228 -7.39 -14.31 -43.77
C ASP A 228 -7.80 -15.77 -43.55
N ASN A 229 -9.06 -16.09 -43.84
CA ASN A 229 -9.61 -17.43 -43.75
C ASN A 229 -9.51 -18.06 -42.35
N VAL A 230 -9.56 -17.22 -41.32
CA VAL A 230 -9.51 -17.69 -39.94
C VAL A 230 -10.80 -18.47 -39.62
N THR A 231 -10.66 -19.62 -39.00
CA THR A 231 -11.79 -20.40 -38.46
C THR A 231 -11.73 -20.38 -36.94
N ILE A 232 -12.65 -19.68 -36.32
CA ILE A 232 -12.72 -19.61 -34.86
C ILE A 232 -13.29 -20.94 -34.33
N ALA A 233 -12.58 -21.50 -33.35
CA ALA A 233 -12.92 -22.75 -32.68
C ALA A 233 -12.33 -22.76 -31.26
N PRO A 234 -12.79 -23.67 -30.38
CA PRO A 234 -12.08 -23.95 -29.13
C PRO A 234 -10.61 -24.33 -29.39
N SER A 235 -9.72 -23.86 -28.53
CA SER A 235 -8.29 -24.19 -28.60
C SER A 235 -8.06 -25.69 -28.37
N PRO A 236 -6.99 -26.29 -28.88
CA PRO A 236 -6.63 -27.66 -28.56
C PRO A 236 -6.36 -27.82 -27.06
N GLN A 237 -6.58 -29.01 -26.52
CA GLN A 237 -6.56 -29.31 -25.10
C GLN A 237 -5.24 -28.87 -24.43
N TRP A 238 -4.10 -29.11 -25.10
CA TRP A 238 -2.79 -28.72 -24.56
C TRP A 238 -2.67 -27.19 -24.28
N LEU A 239 -3.25 -26.37 -25.17
CA LEU A 239 -3.22 -24.91 -25.01
C LEU A 239 -4.18 -24.44 -23.89
N GLN A 240 -5.37 -25.08 -23.82
CA GLN A 240 -6.30 -24.81 -22.73
C GLN A 240 -5.70 -25.17 -21.36
N ASN A 241 -5.10 -26.36 -21.25
CA ASN A 241 -4.45 -26.82 -20.01
C ASN A 241 -3.35 -25.83 -19.56
N LEU A 242 -2.45 -25.46 -20.48
CA LEU A 242 -1.36 -24.56 -20.21
C LEU A 242 -1.88 -23.20 -19.70
N LEU A 243 -2.87 -22.62 -20.36
CA LEU A 243 -3.45 -21.34 -19.95
C LEU A 243 -4.13 -21.43 -18.58
N MET A 244 -4.88 -22.50 -18.31
CA MET A 244 -5.51 -22.72 -17.01
C MET A 244 -4.47 -22.83 -15.89
N ASN A 245 -3.39 -23.57 -16.11
CA ASN A 245 -2.29 -23.70 -15.14
C ASN A 245 -1.56 -22.39 -14.89
N GLU A 246 -1.50 -21.48 -15.88
CA GLU A 246 -0.96 -20.13 -15.77
C GLU A 246 -2.00 -19.09 -15.30
N GLY A 247 -3.21 -19.53 -14.91
CA GLY A 247 -4.25 -18.66 -14.36
C GLY A 247 -5.07 -17.87 -15.37
N ILE A 248 -5.02 -18.24 -16.66
CA ILE A 248 -5.74 -17.59 -17.75
C ILE A 248 -6.88 -18.48 -18.25
N ARG A 249 -8.08 -17.89 -18.40
CA ARG A 249 -9.24 -18.60 -18.95
C ARG A 249 -9.10 -18.76 -20.46
N PRO A 250 -9.19 -19.99 -20.99
CA PRO A 250 -9.28 -20.24 -22.45
C PRO A 250 -10.58 -19.64 -23.03
N ILE A 251 -10.48 -19.08 -24.24
CA ILE A 251 -11.60 -18.43 -24.94
C ILE A 251 -11.79 -19.07 -26.33
N ASN A 252 -10.81 -18.93 -27.22
CA ASN A 252 -10.81 -19.52 -28.56
C ASN A 252 -9.37 -19.56 -29.12
N ASN A 253 -9.20 -20.28 -30.22
CA ASN A 253 -7.90 -20.53 -30.85
C ASN A 253 -7.13 -19.27 -31.33
N VAL A 254 -7.74 -18.11 -31.38
CA VAL A 254 -7.06 -16.85 -31.73
C VAL A 254 -6.66 -16.12 -30.46
N VAL A 255 -7.58 -15.88 -29.53
CA VAL A 255 -7.33 -15.17 -28.28
C VAL A 255 -6.36 -15.95 -27.38
N ASP A 256 -6.49 -17.28 -27.34
CA ASP A 256 -5.62 -18.14 -26.55
C ASP A 256 -4.17 -18.13 -27.05
N VAL A 257 -4.00 -18.05 -28.39
CA VAL A 257 -2.65 -17.86 -28.96
C VAL A 257 -2.06 -16.50 -28.53
N THR A 258 -2.85 -15.43 -28.54
CA THR A 258 -2.31 -14.13 -28.05
C THR A 258 -1.90 -14.19 -26.59
N ASN A 259 -2.66 -14.92 -25.74
CA ASN A 259 -2.32 -15.16 -24.34
C ASN A 259 -1.09 -16.08 -24.19
N TYR A 260 -0.96 -17.12 -25.01
CA TYR A 260 0.25 -17.97 -25.06
C TYR A 260 1.51 -17.14 -25.36
N ILE A 261 1.43 -16.26 -26.35
CA ILE A 261 2.54 -15.39 -26.74
C ILE A 261 2.88 -14.36 -25.63
N LEU A 262 1.85 -13.84 -24.98
CA LEU A 262 2.03 -12.97 -23.81
C LEU A 262 2.79 -13.68 -22.71
N LEU A 263 2.45 -14.92 -22.37
CA LEU A 263 3.15 -15.72 -21.36
C LEU A 263 4.55 -16.13 -21.84
N TYR A 264 4.69 -16.54 -23.10
CA TYR A 264 5.95 -17.05 -23.63
C TYR A 264 7.00 -15.97 -23.82
N PHE A 265 6.66 -14.87 -24.52
CA PHE A 265 7.57 -13.75 -24.86
C PHE A 265 7.52 -12.59 -23.87
N GLY A 266 6.47 -12.45 -23.09
CA GLY A 266 6.19 -11.25 -22.33
C GLY A 266 5.65 -10.09 -23.17
N GLN A 267 5.26 -10.36 -24.43
CA GLN A 267 4.71 -9.39 -25.37
C GLN A 267 3.20 -9.42 -25.33
N PRO A 268 2.52 -8.40 -24.75
CA PRO A 268 1.08 -8.33 -24.88
C PRO A 268 0.67 -8.09 -26.32
N MET A 269 -0.36 -8.81 -26.74
CA MET A 269 -0.91 -8.75 -28.08
C MET A 269 -2.41 -8.55 -28.05
N HIS A 270 -2.95 -8.01 -29.13
CA HIS A 270 -4.39 -7.95 -29.34
C HIS A 270 -4.76 -8.43 -30.74
N ALA A 271 -5.93 -9.03 -30.84
CA ALA A 271 -6.51 -9.48 -32.11
C ALA A 271 -7.81 -8.73 -32.37
N PHE A 272 -7.89 -8.03 -33.49
CA PHE A 272 -9.09 -7.34 -33.93
C PHE A 272 -9.77 -8.13 -35.08
N ASP A 273 -11.10 -8.11 -35.09
CA ASP A 273 -11.88 -8.54 -36.24
C ASP A 273 -11.82 -7.46 -37.35
N LEU A 274 -11.04 -7.73 -38.42
CA LEU A 274 -10.88 -6.80 -39.53
C LEU A 274 -12.21 -6.50 -40.24
N ASP A 275 -13.16 -7.41 -40.21
CA ASP A 275 -14.47 -7.25 -40.90
C ASP A 275 -15.35 -6.18 -40.21
N THR A 276 -15.02 -5.81 -38.96
CA THR A 276 -15.70 -4.76 -38.17
C THR A 276 -15.08 -3.37 -38.38
N PHE A 277 -13.94 -3.27 -39.06
CA PHE A 277 -13.26 -1.99 -39.24
C PHE A 277 -14.02 -1.07 -40.21
N GLU A 278 -14.32 0.15 -39.81
CA GLU A 278 -14.97 1.16 -40.65
C GLU A 278 -13.97 1.87 -41.60
N GLY A 279 -12.69 1.50 -41.58
CA GLY A 279 -11.59 2.08 -42.37
C GLY A 279 -10.39 1.15 -42.45
N THR A 280 -9.35 1.61 -43.17
CA THR A 280 -8.11 0.87 -43.38
C THR A 280 -6.88 1.54 -42.74
N ASP A 281 -7.08 2.54 -41.90
CA ASP A 281 -6.03 3.28 -41.24
C ASP A 281 -6.10 3.07 -39.73
N ILE A 282 -5.17 2.31 -39.17
CA ILE A 282 -4.98 2.21 -37.72
C ILE A 282 -4.13 3.42 -37.29
N ARG A 283 -4.58 4.11 -36.28
CA ARG A 283 -3.87 5.28 -35.76
C ARG A 283 -3.76 5.20 -34.24
N VAL A 284 -2.54 5.32 -33.72
CA VAL A 284 -2.27 5.41 -32.31
C VAL A 284 -2.10 6.86 -31.92
N ARG A 285 -2.93 7.35 -31.03
CA ARG A 285 -2.94 8.75 -30.58
C ARG A 285 -3.33 8.86 -29.11
N GLU A 286 -3.21 10.06 -28.59
CA GLU A 286 -3.83 10.41 -27.31
C GLU A 286 -5.36 10.59 -27.49
N ALA A 287 -6.12 10.21 -26.47
CA ALA A 287 -7.56 10.40 -26.47
C ALA A 287 -7.94 11.88 -26.44
N ARG A 288 -9.14 12.21 -26.91
CA ARG A 288 -9.73 13.52 -26.77
C ARG A 288 -10.53 13.61 -25.47
N ALA A 289 -10.60 14.78 -24.87
CA ALA A 289 -11.35 14.98 -23.62
C ALA A 289 -12.82 14.55 -23.78
N GLY A 290 -13.28 13.66 -22.89
CA GLY A 290 -14.64 13.15 -22.91
C GLY A 290 -14.93 12.13 -24.01
N GLU A 291 -13.93 11.66 -24.72
CA GLU A 291 -14.06 10.54 -25.67
C GLU A 291 -14.45 9.26 -24.92
N LYS A 292 -15.26 8.40 -25.50
CA LYS A 292 -15.79 7.21 -24.82
C LYS A 292 -15.43 5.96 -25.57
N LEU A 293 -15.19 4.88 -24.83
CA LEU A 293 -14.94 3.54 -25.34
C LEU A 293 -15.67 2.51 -24.47
N VAL A 294 -16.39 1.58 -25.08
CA VAL A 294 -16.88 0.39 -24.40
C VAL A 294 -15.80 -0.68 -24.51
N THR A 295 -15.25 -1.10 -23.37
CA THR A 295 -14.19 -2.10 -23.29
C THR A 295 -14.74 -3.53 -23.30
N LEU A 296 -13.86 -4.54 -23.48
CA LEU A 296 -14.24 -5.98 -23.60
C LEU A 296 -15.02 -6.51 -22.38
N ASP A 297 -14.94 -5.86 -21.23
CA ASP A 297 -15.73 -6.17 -20.02
C ASP A 297 -17.16 -5.59 -20.06
N GLY A 298 -17.52 -4.90 -21.17
CA GLY A 298 -18.84 -4.31 -21.37
C GLY A 298 -19.07 -2.95 -20.71
N GLU A 299 -18.05 -2.40 -20.06
CA GLU A 299 -18.14 -1.12 -19.35
C GLU A 299 -17.79 0.06 -20.26
N GLU A 300 -18.62 1.12 -20.25
CA GLU A 300 -18.33 2.38 -20.94
C GLU A 300 -17.32 3.21 -20.12
N ARG A 301 -16.17 3.50 -20.72
CA ARG A 301 -15.09 4.27 -20.13
C ARG A 301 -15.02 5.67 -20.72
N GLU A 302 -15.03 6.69 -19.86
CA GLU A 302 -14.73 8.06 -20.25
C GLU A 302 -13.22 8.30 -20.23
N LEU A 303 -12.68 8.78 -21.36
CA LEU A 303 -11.26 8.91 -21.59
C LEU A 303 -10.80 10.35 -21.32
N GLU A 304 -9.55 10.47 -20.86
CA GLU A 304 -8.85 11.74 -20.67
C GLU A 304 -7.74 11.92 -21.72
N THR A 305 -7.29 13.15 -21.92
CA THR A 305 -6.28 13.52 -22.93
C THR A 305 -4.91 12.86 -22.73
N ASN A 306 -4.66 12.22 -21.58
CA ASN A 306 -3.43 11.49 -21.34
C ASN A 306 -3.53 9.99 -21.65
N ASP A 307 -4.73 9.49 -21.90
CA ASP A 307 -4.95 8.08 -22.26
C ASP A 307 -4.51 7.83 -23.69
N LEU A 308 -3.88 6.70 -23.95
CA LEU A 308 -3.54 6.27 -25.29
C LEU A 308 -4.67 5.43 -25.87
N VAL A 309 -5.04 5.70 -27.11
CA VAL A 309 -6.06 4.94 -27.85
C VAL A 309 -5.54 4.47 -29.19
N ILE A 310 -6.01 3.28 -29.57
CA ILE A 310 -5.89 2.78 -30.94
C ILE A 310 -7.20 3.11 -31.61
N THR A 311 -7.15 3.73 -32.80
CA THR A 311 -8.32 4.16 -33.53
C THR A 311 -8.33 3.60 -34.95
N VAL A 312 -9.55 3.39 -35.48
CA VAL A 312 -9.81 3.11 -36.87
C VAL A 312 -10.86 4.11 -37.36
N ALA A 313 -10.65 4.75 -38.53
CA ALA A 313 -11.50 5.85 -39.00
C ALA A 313 -11.73 6.93 -37.92
N ASP A 314 -10.68 7.24 -37.15
CA ASP A 314 -10.65 8.21 -36.04
C ASP A 314 -11.53 7.85 -34.82
N LYS A 315 -12.14 6.65 -34.77
CA LYS A 315 -12.91 6.14 -33.62
C LYS A 315 -12.05 5.24 -32.76
N PRO A 316 -12.06 5.36 -31.42
CA PRO A 316 -11.35 4.45 -30.53
C PRO A 316 -11.87 3.01 -30.66
N VAL A 317 -10.97 2.08 -30.91
CA VAL A 317 -11.23 0.63 -30.96
C VAL A 317 -10.53 -0.13 -29.83
N ALA A 318 -9.56 0.49 -29.16
CA ALA A 318 -8.93 -0.06 -27.97
C ALA A 318 -8.33 1.03 -27.10
N LEU A 319 -8.28 0.75 -25.80
CA LEU A 319 -7.46 1.48 -24.83
C LEU A 319 -6.06 0.87 -24.87
N ALA A 320 -5.13 1.57 -25.51
CA ALA A 320 -3.82 1.06 -25.87
C ALA A 320 -3.06 0.48 -24.66
N GLY A 321 -2.61 -0.75 -24.77
CA GLY A 321 -1.86 -1.45 -23.74
C GLY A 321 -2.63 -1.81 -22.45
N VAL A 322 -3.95 -1.55 -22.39
CA VAL A 322 -4.79 -1.85 -21.24
C VAL A 322 -5.88 -2.86 -21.59
N MET A 323 -6.80 -2.51 -22.49
CA MET A 323 -7.90 -3.40 -22.86
C MET A 323 -8.47 -3.04 -24.23
N GLY A 324 -8.80 -4.06 -25.03
CA GLY A 324 -9.50 -3.93 -26.31
C GLY A 324 -10.91 -3.37 -26.17
N GLY A 325 -11.44 -2.83 -27.26
CA GLY A 325 -12.84 -2.40 -27.36
C GLY A 325 -13.76 -3.52 -27.82
N GLN A 326 -14.98 -3.55 -27.28
CA GLN A 326 -15.99 -4.57 -27.58
C GLN A 326 -16.41 -4.59 -29.06
N ALA A 327 -16.43 -3.42 -29.73
CA ALA A 327 -16.91 -3.30 -31.12
C ALA A 327 -16.05 -4.05 -32.15
N THR A 328 -14.80 -4.38 -31.81
CA THR A 328 -13.86 -5.06 -32.70
C THR A 328 -13.36 -6.38 -32.13
N GLU A 329 -14.13 -6.95 -31.19
CA GLU A 329 -13.84 -8.24 -30.57
C GLU A 329 -13.91 -9.40 -31.55
N ILE A 330 -13.03 -10.37 -31.40
CA ILE A 330 -13.07 -11.63 -32.15
C ILE A 330 -14.32 -12.43 -31.75
N SER A 331 -15.14 -12.76 -32.69
CA SER A 331 -16.38 -13.55 -32.56
C SER A 331 -16.32 -14.85 -33.36
N GLU A 332 -17.31 -15.72 -33.17
CA GLU A 332 -17.44 -16.98 -33.95
C GLU A 332 -17.53 -16.74 -35.46
N ASN A 333 -17.92 -15.53 -35.90
CA ASN A 333 -18.08 -15.14 -37.28
C ASN A 333 -16.85 -14.45 -37.88
N SER A 334 -15.83 -14.18 -37.06
CA SER A 334 -14.61 -13.50 -37.52
C SER A 334 -13.85 -14.40 -38.50
N SER A 335 -13.56 -13.87 -39.67
CA SER A 335 -12.84 -14.61 -40.73
C SER A 335 -11.54 -13.93 -41.14
N ARG A 336 -11.38 -12.65 -40.81
CA ARG A 336 -10.16 -11.85 -41.07
C ARG A 336 -9.73 -11.18 -39.76
N VAL A 337 -8.48 -11.37 -39.41
CA VAL A 337 -7.93 -10.91 -38.14
C VAL A 337 -6.74 -9.98 -38.37
N VAL A 338 -6.71 -8.89 -37.64
CA VAL A 338 -5.52 -8.07 -37.48
C VAL A 338 -4.89 -8.36 -36.11
N LEU A 339 -3.66 -8.89 -36.14
CA LEU A 339 -2.83 -9.04 -34.92
C LEU A 339 -2.03 -7.77 -34.67
N GLU A 340 -2.02 -7.33 -33.44
CA GLU A 340 -1.27 -6.18 -32.93
C GLU A 340 -0.13 -6.65 -32.05
N ALA A 341 1.06 -6.04 -32.25
CA ALA A 341 2.13 -6.01 -31.26
C ALA A 341 2.73 -4.60 -31.21
N ALA A 342 2.86 -4.03 -30.02
CA ALA A 342 3.24 -2.63 -29.87
C ALA A 342 4.19 -2.41 -28.69
N VAL A 343 4.79 -1.22 -28.64
CA VAL A 343 5.53 -0.69 -27.49
C VAL A 343 4.86 0.61 -27.06
N PHE A 344 4.46 0.69 -25.81
CA PHE A 344 3.81 1.86 -25.24
C PHE A 344 4.62 2.42 -24.05
N ASN A 345 4.49 3.72 -23.80
CA ASN A 345 5.14 4.37 -22.67
C ASN A 345 4.59 3.84 -21.34
N SER A 346 5.46 3.24 -20.53
CA SER A 346 5.11 2.57 -19.27
C SER A 346 4.37 3.49 -18.30
N LYS A 347 4.79 4.76 -18.19
CA LYS A 347 4.17 5.74 -17.28
C LYS A 347 2.74 6.10 -17.73
N SER A 348 2.49 6.18 -19.04
CA SER A 348 1.15 6.45 -19.59
C SER A 348 0.21 5.29 -19.30
N ILE A 349 0.63 4.05 -19.58
CA ILE A 349 -0.18 2.86 -19.29
C ILE A 349 -0.48 2.74 -17.80
N ARG A 350 0.52 2.92 -16.93
CA ARG A 350 0.33 2.89 -15.47
C ARG A 350 -0.68 3.93 -14.97
N LYS A 351 -0.64 5.16 -15.49
CA LYS A 351 -1.57 6.22 -15.11
C LYS A 351 -3.01 5.90 -15.53
N THR A 352 -3.20 5.46 -16.77
CA THR A 352 -4.50 5.09 -17.32
C THR A 352 -5.10 3.90 -16.57
N SER A 353 -4.34 2.81 -16.42
CA SER A 353 -4.74 1.61 -15.68
C SER A 353 -5.10 1.93 -14.23
N GLY A 354 -4.28 2.74 -13.54
CA GLY A 354 -4.53 3.15 -12.16
C GLY A 354 -5.76 4.04 -12.01
N ARG A 355 -5.96 5.03 -12.90
CA ARG A 355 -7.11 5.94 -12.88
C ARG A 355 -8.43 5.20 -13.10
N LEU A 356 -8.45 4.29 -14.07
CA LEU A 356 -9.65 3.51 -14.40
C LEU A 356 -9.85 2.30 -13.48
N ASN A 357 -8.91 2.05 -12.55
CA ASN A 357 -8.87 0.83 -11.73
C ASN A 357 -9.00 -0.45 -12.59
N LEU A 358 -8.37 -0.46 -13.75
CA LEU A 358 -8.46 -1.49 -14.78
C LEU A 358 -7.08 -2.12 -14.98
N ARG A 359 -6.81 -3.19 -14.26
CA ARG A 359 -5.57 -3.96 -14.38
C ARG A 359 -5.80 -5.20 -15.23
N SER A 360 -4.98 -5.38 -16.23
CA SER A 360 -4.95 -6.55 -17.11
C SER A 360 -3.53 -7.14 -17.15
N GLU A 361 -3.39 -8.36 -17.67
CA GLU A 361 -2.09 -8.97 -17.91
C GLU A 361 -1.24 -8.14 -18.89
N SER A 362 -1.90 -7.46 -19.84
CA SER A 362 -1.25 -6.52 -20.76
C SER A 362 -0.73 -5.27 -20.04
N SER A 363 -1.58 -4.59 -19.26
CA SER A 363 -1.19 -3.38 -18.56
C SER A 363 -0.10 -3.65 -17.52
N SER A 364 -0.13 -4.80 -16.87
CA SER A 364 0.88 -5.23 -15.88
C SER A 364 2.27 -5.40 -16.49
N ARG A 365 2.37 -5.77 -17.77
CA ARG A 365 3.64 -5.85 -18.50
C ARG A 365 4.05 -4.51 -19.08
N PHE A 366 3.18 -3.82 -19.79
CA PHE A 366 3.51 -2.52 -20.37
C PHE A 366 3.93 -1.48 -19.31
N GLU A 367 3.30 -1.45 -18.15
CA GLU A 367 3.66 -0.49 -17.08
C GLU A 367 5.05 -0.71 -16.50
N LYS A 368 5.61 -1.93 -16.64
CA LYS A 368 6.96 -2.30 -16.18
C LYS A 368 7.99 -2.36 -17.31
N GLY A 369 7.53 -2.30 -18.56
CA GLY A 369 8.35 -2.45 -19.75
C GLY A 369 8.29 -3.85 -20.35
N ILE A 370 8.67 -3.94 -21.62
CA ILE A 370 8.74 -5.18 -22.40
C ILE A 370 10.05 -5.28 -23.17
N ASN A 371 10.38 -6.48 -23.65
CA ASN A 371 11.55 -6.71 -24.47
C ASN A 371 11.33 -6.20 -25.92
N VAL A 372 11.84 -5.02 -26.23
CA VAL A 372 11.66 -4.40 -27.56
C VAL A 372 12.33 -5.18 -28.70
N ALA A 373 13.34 -6.01 -28.40
CA ALA A 373 14.06 -6.75 -29.42
C ALA A 373 13.26 -7.93 -30.02
N THR A 374 12.21 -8.40 -29.31
CA THR A 374 11.43 -9.58 -29.72
C THR A 374 10.02 -9.26 -30.19
N VAL A 375 9.62 -8.00 -30.32
CA VAL A 375 8.25 -7.59 -30.69
C VAL A 375 7.80 -8.22 -32.01
N ASN A 376 8.62 -8.10 -33.05
CA ASN A 376 8.29 -8.66 -34.38
C ASN A 376 8.39 -10.20 -34.38
N GLU A 377 9.35 -10.80 -33.66
CA GLU A 377 9.43 -12.25 -33.48
C GLU A 377 8.16 -12.80 -32.82
N ALA A 378 7.67 -12.13 -31.78
CA ALA A 378 6.44 -12.51 -31.10
C ALA A 378 5.21 -12.41 -32.02
N LEU A 379 5.15 -11.34 -32.83
CA LEU A 379 4.07 -11.15 -33.81
C LEU A 379 4.07 -12.24 -34.89
N ASP A 380 5.26 -12.61 -35.38
CA ASP A 380 5.44 -13.68 -36.36
C ASP A 380 5.09 -15.05 -35.74
N ALA A 381 5.49 -15.31 -34.52
CA ALA A 381 5.16 -16.53 -33.77
C ALA A 381 3.64 -16.70 -33.56
N ALA A 382 2.96 -15.59 -33.15
CA ALA A 382 1.50 -15.58 -33.03
C ALA A 382 0.80 -15.88 -34.35
N ALA A 383 1.21 -15.21 -35.44
CA ALA A 383 0.64 -15.43 -36.77
C ALA A 383 0.85 -16.86 -37.25
N SER A 384 2.05 -17.43 -37.04
CA SER A 384 2.36 -18.84 -37.38
C SER A 384 1.46 -19.81 -36.61
N LEU A 385 1.30 -19.59 -35.31
CA LEU A 385 0.51 -20.50 -34.47
C LEU A 385 -1.00 -20.41 -34.77
N ILE A 386 -1.52 -19.20 -35.06
CA ILE A 386 -2.91 -19.03 -35.47
C ILE A 386 -3.12 -19.66 -36.86
N ALA A 387 -2.17 -19.56 -37.79
CA ALA A 387 -2.25 -20.23 -39.08
C ALA A 387 -2.37 -21.76 -38.93
N GLU A 388 -1.61 -22.33 -37.98
CA GLU A 388 -1.66 -23.76 -37.65
C GLU A 388 -3.00 -24.15 -37.00
N LEU A 389 -3.44 -23.41 -35.97
CA LEU A 389 -4.58 -23.81 -35.13
C LEU A 389 -5.95 -23.38 -35.68
N ALA A 390 -6.00 -22.31 -36.48
CA ALA A 390 -7.22 -21.74 -37.02
C ALA A 390 -7.33 -21.91 -38.57
N GLY A 391 -6.37 -22.57 -39.19
CA GLY A 391 -6.35 -22.77 -40.64
C GLY A 391 -6.19 -21.49 -41.45
N ALA A 392 -5.66 -20.43 -40.84
CA ALA A 392 -5.54 -19.12 -41.44
C ALA A 392 -4.39 -19.01 -42.47
N THR A 393 -4.50 -18.06 -43.37
CA THR A 393 -3.46 -17.67 -44.28
C THR A 393 -2.92 -16.30 -43.92
N VAL A 394 -1.59 -16.15 -43.87
CA VAL A 394 -0.93 -14.89 -43.43
C VAL A 394 -0.53 -14.06 -44.65
N ARG A 395 -0.98 -12.80 -44.69
CA ARG A 395 -0.54 -11.85 -45.76
C ARG A 395 0.93 -11.49 -45.60
N LYS A 396 1.54 -11.23 -46.74
CA LYS A 396 2.95 -10.87 -46.82
C LYS A 396 3.27 -9.54 -46.16
N GLY A 397 4.23 -9.59 -45.24
CA GLY A 397 4.84 -8.43 -44.63
C GLY A 397 4.13 -7.96 -43.32
N ILE A 398 4.85 -7.23 -42.52
CA ILE A 398 4.37 -6.50 -41.34
C ILE A 398 4.05 -5.06 -41.75
N VAL A 399 2.89 -4.55 -41.33
CA VAL A 399 2.54 -3.15 -41.45
C VAL A 399 2.89 -2.46 -40.14
N SER A 400 3.83 -1.51 -40.16
CA SER A 400 4.33 -0.92 -38.92
C SER A 400 4.59 0.58 -39.05
N ALA A 401 4.60 1.27 -37.92
CA ALA A 401 5.02 2.65 -37.75
C ALA A 401 5.90 2.79 -36.50
N GLY A 402 6.79 3.78 -36.50
CA GLY A 402 7.78 4.00 -35.44
C GLY A 402 9.05 3.17 -35.64
N GLU A 403 9.95 3.25 -34.69
CA GLU A 403 11.25 2.56 -34.73
C GLU A 403 11.54 1.86 -33.39
N LEU A 404 12.18 0.70 -33.43
CA LEU A 404 12.66 -0.06 -32.29
C LEU A 404 14.18 0.11 -32.17
N ASP A 405 14.63 0.62 -31.04
CA ASP A 405 16.05 0.53 -30.69
C ASP A 405 16.32 -0.83 -30.04
N THR A 406 16.87 -1.75 -30.80
CA THR A 406 17.20 -3.11 -30.37
C THR A 406 18.68 -3.29 -30.04
N SER A 407 19.49 -2.19 -30.05
CA SER A 407 20.91 -2.24 -29.71
C SER A 407 21.10 -2.54 -28.22
N ASP A 408 22.13 -3.32 -27.90
CA ASP A 408 22.51 -3.61 -26.51
C ASP A 408 22.91 -2.33 -25.75
N VAL A 409 22.76 -2.33 -24.44
CA VAL A 409 23.18 -1.24 -23.56
C VAL A 409 24.61 -1.52 -23.08
N GLU A 410 25.52 -0.57 -23.28
CA GLU A 410 26.89 -0.69 -22.84
C GLU A 410 27.06 -0.08 -21.44
N VAL A 411 27.49 -0.90 -20.45
CA VAL A 411 27.78 -0.46 -19.07
C VAL A 411 29.21 -0.86 -18.71
N SER A 412 30.00 0.10 -18.23
CA SER A 412 31.42 -0.12 -17.92
C SER A 412 31.66 -0.13 -16.42
N SER A 413 32.66 -0.93 -15.99
CA SER A 413 33.15 -0.99 -14.61
C SER A 413 34.60 -1.46 -14.54
N THR A 414 35.14 -1.63 -13.32
CA THR A 414 36.46 -2.19 -13.03
C THR A 414 36.32 -3.36 -12.03
N LEU A 415 37.23 -4.32 -12.08
CA LEU A 415 37.29 -5.39 -11.08
C LEU A 415 37.53 -4.85 -9.67
N ALA A 416 38.29 -3.76 -9.57
CA ALA A 416 38.55 -3.09 -8.29
C ALA A 416 37.28 -2.54 -7.65
N ASP A 417 36.38 -1.93 -8.46
CA ASP A 417 35.09 -1.42 -7.97
C ASP A 417 34.14 -2.55 -7.60
N VAL A 418 34.06 -3.61 -8.40
CA VAL A 418 33.30 -4.82 -8.06
C VAL A 418 33.71 -5.33 -6.68
N ASN A 419 34.99 -5.59 -6.47
CA ASN A 419 35.50 -6.13 -5.22
C ASN A 419 35.36 -5.16 -4.03
N ARG A 420 35.52 -3.86 -4.28
CA ARG A 420 35.31 -2.81 -3.26
C ARG A 420 33.87 -2.74 -2.79
N VAL A 421 32.92 -2.77 -3.73
CA VAL A 421 31.48 -2.62 -3.41
C VAL A 421 30.93 -3.90 -2.76
N LEU A 422 31.29 -5.06 -3.31
CA LEU A 422 30.79 -6.35 -2.80
C LEU A 422 31.56 -6.86 -1.57
N GLY A 423 32.71 -6.27 -1.26
CA GLY A 423 33.60 -6.73 -0.18
C GLY A 423 34.22 -8.10 -0.46
N THR A 424 34.52 -8.39 -1.72
CA THR A 424 35.02 -9.69 -2.22
C THR A 424 36.47 -9.59 -2.75
N GLU A 425 37.03 -10.74 -3.12
CA GLU A 425 38.31 -10.88 -3.82
C GLU A 425 38.10 -11.72 -5.10
N LEU A 426 37.05 -11.42 -5.87
CA LEU A 426 36.77 -12.11 -7.14
C LEU A 426 37.88 -11.87 -8.14
N SER A 427 38.17 -12.90 -8.94
CA SER A 427 39.02 -12.75 -10.13
C SER A 427 38.20 -12.23 -11.32
N TYR A 428 38.88 -11.73 -12.35
CA TYR A 428 38.22 -11.32 -13.59
C TYR A 428 37.49 -12.50 -14.26
N ALA A 429 38.05 -13.72 -14.16
CA ALA A 429 37.41 -14.92 -14.69
C ALA A 429 36.09 -15.26 -13.98
N ASP A 430 35.95 -15.00 -12.66
CA ASP A 430 34.68 -15.18 -11.94
C ASP A 430 33.61 -14.21 -12.47
N VAL A 431 33.99 -12.97 -12.71
CA VAL A 431 33.08 -11.95 -13.29
C VAL A 431 32.69 -12.28 -14.73
N GLU A 432 33.66 -12.76 -15.53
CA GLU A 432 33.42 -13.23 -16.90
C GLU A 432 32.44 -14.41 -16.92
N ASP A 433 32.58 -15.40 -16.01
CA ASP A 433 31.68 -16.53 -15.92
C ASP A 433 30.23 -16.09 -15.60
N VAL A 434 30.07 -15.14 -14.70
CA VAL A 434 28.74 -14.59 -14.36
C VAL A 434 28.06 -14.01 -15.61
N PHE A 435 28.73 -13.11 -16.33
CA PHE A 435 28.12 -12.47 -17.50
C PHE A 435 27.92 -13.45 -18.67
N ARG A 436 28.81 -14.43 -18.84
CA ARG A 436 28.62 -15.53 -19.78
C ARG A 436 27.35 -16.32 -19.48
N ARG A 437 27.14 -16.69 -18.22
CA ARG A 437 25.94 -17.43 -17.78
C ARG A 437 24.66 -16.61 -17.97
N LEU A 438 24.73 -15.31 -17.75
CA LEU A 438 23.62 -14.38 -18.02
C LEU A 438 23.40 -14.14 -19.53
N GLY A 439 24.33 -14.58 -20.39
CA GLY A 439 24.29 -14.33 -21.82
C GLY A 439 24.52 -12.86 -22.19
N PHE A 440 25.35 -12.16 -21.40
CA PHE A 440 25.79 -10.80 -21.67
C PHE A 440 27.15 -10.81 -22.38
N GLY A 441 27.36 -9.85 -23.27
CA GLY A 441 28.67 -9.64 -23.88
C GLY A 441 29.63 -9.00 -22.87
N LEU A 442 30.90 -9.42 -22.87
CA LEU A 442 31.96 -8.80 -22.05
C LEU A 442 33.16 -8.49 -22.90
N SER A 443 33.72 -7.29 -22.77
CA SER A 443 34.95 -6.85 -23.45
C SER A 443 35.85 -6.09 -22.47
N GLY A 444 37.19 -6.13 -22.69
CA GLY A 444 38.14 -5.45 -21.83
C GLY A 444 38.97 -6.39 -20.96
N ASN A 445 39.33 -5.94 -19.75
CA ASN A 445 40.15 -6.68 -18.79
C ASN A 445 39.84 -6.23 -17.35
N ALA A 446 40.61 -6.74 -16.37
CA ALA A 446 40.43 -6.40 -14.97
C ALA A 446 40.53 -4.89 -14.61
N GLU A 447 41.32 -4.11 -15.37
CA GLU A 447 41.48 -2.67 -15.12
C GLU A 447 40.27 -1.86 -15.62
N ALA A 448 39.66 -2.31 -16.74
CA ALA A 448 38.46 -1.71 -17.29
C ALA A 448 37.75 -2.73 -18.20
N PHE A 449 36.48 -2.96 -17.98
CA PHE A 449 35.64 -3.80 -18.82
C PHE A 449 34.31 -3.12 -19.13
N THR A 450 33.72 -3.53 -20.25
CA THR A 450 32.41 -3.09 -20.69
C THR A 450 31.51 -4.30 -20.92
N VAL A 451 30.31 -4.26 -20.36
CA VAL A 451 29.29 -5.30 -20.47
C VAL A 451 28.26 -4.84 -21.50
N SER A 452 28.03 -5.64 -22.53
CA SER A 452 26.97 -5.45 -23.52
C SER A 452 25.73 -6.18 -23.03
N VAL A 453 24.75 -5.42 -22.56
CA VAL A 453 23.52 -5.90 -21.91
C VAL A 453 22.40 -6.01 -22.94
N PRO A 454 21.86 -7.20 -23.23
CA PRO A 454 20.80 -7.35 -24.20
C PRO A 454 19.49 -6.71 -23.74
N ARG A 455 18.67 -6.24 -24.68
CA ARG A 455 17.42 -5.50 -24.43
C ARG A 455 16.38 -6.25 -23.58
N ARG A 456 16.50 -7.56 -23.42
CA ARG A 456 15.65 -8.32 -22.46
C ARG A 456 15.88 -7.92 -21.01
N ARG A 457 17.02 -7.25 -20.69
CA ARG A 457 17.37 -6.73 -19.36
C ARG A 457 17.45 -5.21 -19.41
N TRP A 458 16.30 -4.57 -19.63
CA TRP A 458 16.18 -3.11 -19.69
C TRP A 458 16.31 -2.40 -18.34
N ASP A 459 16.35 -3.16 -17.27
CA ASP A 459 16.62 -2.71 -15.88
C ASP A 459 18.08 -2.36 -15.64
N ILE A 460 19.01 -2.94 -16.39
CA ILE A 460 20.46 -2.76 -16.22
C ILE A 460 20.95 -1.57 -17.06
N THR A 461 21.27 -0.46 -16.37
CA THR A 461 21.61 0.81 -17.03
C THR A 461 22.82 1.50 -16.41
N ILE A 462 23.20 1.15 -15.19
CA ILE A 462 24.31 1.75 -14.44
C ILE A 462 25.23 0.66 -13.86
N GLU A 463 26.41 1.07 -13.44
CA GLU A 463 27.43 0.19 -12.85
C GLU A 463 26.92 -0.61 -11.63
N ALA A 464 26.07 0.00 -10.79
CA ALA A 464 25.51 -0.67 -9.62
C ALA A 464 24.65 -1.89 -9.99
N ASP A 465 23.96 -1.84 -11.14
CA ASP A 465 23.17 -2.97 -11.64
C ASP A 465 24.06 -4.16 -12.02
N LEU A 466 25.30 -3.89 -12.52
CA LEU A 466 26.29 -4.96 -12.77
C LEU A 466 26.75 -5.63 -11.47
N PHE A 467 26.93 -4.86 -10.40
CA PHE A 467 27.31 -5.41 -9.09
C PHE A 467 26.20 -6.31 -8.53
N GLU A 468 24.93 -5.94 -8.71
CA GLU A 468 23.80 -6.78 -8.33
C GLU A 468 23.83 -8.12 -9.09
N GLU A 469 24.02 -8.08 -10.41
CA GLU A 469 24.07 -9.28 -11.23
C GLU A 469 25.22 -10.22 -10.81
N ILE A 470 26.40 -9.66 -10.53
CA ILE A 470 27.55 -10.43 -10.05
C ILE A 470 27.23 -11.03 -8.69
N ALA A 471 26.72 -10.23 -7.75
CA ALA A 471 26.44 -10.67 -6.39
C ALA A 471 25.41 -11.82 -6.33
N ARG A 472 24.29 -11.67 -7.07
CA ARG A 472 23.21 -12.65 -7.04
C ARG A 472 23.57 -14.00 -7.68
N ILE A 473 24.30 -13.98 -8.81
CA ILE A 473 24.73 -15.21 -9.49
C ILE A 473 25.92 -15.87 -8.77
N TYR A 474 26.83 -15.07 -8.22
CA TYR A 474 27.89 -15.57 -7.34
C TYR A 474 27.31 -16.23 -6.09
N GLY A 475 26.30 -15.62 -5.48
CA GLY A 475 25.53 -16.06 -4.33
C GLY A 475 25.71 -15.13 -3.14
N TYR A 476 24.61 -14.54 -2.66
CA TYR A 476 24.61 -13.67 -1.48
C TYR A 476 25.09 -14.38 -0.20
N ASP A 477 24.91 -15.68 -0.11
CA ASP A 477 25.35 -16.54 0.97
C ASP A 477 26.90 -16.68 1.05
N ARG A 478 27.60 -16.35 -0.04
CA ARG A 478 29.07 -16.34 -0.13
C ARG A 478 29.69 -15.00 0.19
N LEU A 479 28.88 -13.93 0.25
CA LEU A 479 29.38 -12.59 0.57
C LEU A 479 29.70 -12.52 2.07
N LEU A 480 30.88 -11.91 2.38
CA LEU A 480 31.32 -11.77 3.76
C LEU A 480 30.48 -10.74 4.50
N THR A 481 29.90 -11.15 5.60
CA THR A 481 29.26 -10.22 6.54
C THR A 481 30.35 -9.50 7.33
N SER A 482 30.46 -8.19 7.16
CA SER A 482 31.40 -7.36 7.91
C SER A 482 30.68 -6.25 8.67
N LEU A 483 31.28 -5.80 9.76
CA LEU A 483 30.81 -4.62 10.48
C LEU A 483 31.22 -3.36 9.69
N PRO A 484 30.35 -2.33 9.64
CA PRO A 484 30.73 -1.04 9.10
C PRO A 484 31.98 -0.51 9.79
N LYS A 485 32.96 -0.06 9.00
CA LYS A 485 34.13 0.65 9.51
C LYS A 485 33.85 2.14 9.31
N ASP A 486 33.47 2.81 10.37
CA ASP A 486 33.23 4.24 10.38
C ASP A 486 34.01 4.87 11.55
N ASP A 487 34.53 6.06 11.31
CA ASP A 487 35.05 6.91 12.39
C ASP A 487 33.83 7.42 13.16
N GLY A 488 33.50 6.69 14.24
CA GLY A 488 32.36 7.01 15.05
C GLY A 488 32.37 8.44 15.54
N THR A 489 31.47 9.27 15.04
CA THR A 489 31.20 10.58 15.64
C THR A 489 30.18 10.41 16.76
N ALA A 490 30.41 11.09 17.88
CA ALA A 490 29.45 11.09 18.99
C ALA A 490 28.12 11.68 18.50
N GLY A 491 27.09 10.86 18.51
CA GLY A 491 25.73 11.31 18.18
C GLY A 491 25.20 12.27 19.24
N GLU A 492 24.52 13.33 18.83
CA GLU A 492 23.86 14.27 19.70
C GLU A 492 22.38 14.40 19.31
N LEU A 493 21.51 14.56 20.32
CA LEU A 493 20.09 14.82 20.08
C LEU A 493 19.92 16.24 19.56
N THR A 494 19.04 16.41 18.55
CA THR A 494 18.59 17.74 18.13
C THR A 494 17.82 18.45 19.26
N ALA A 495 17.64 19.77 19.16
CA ALA A 495 16.88 20.56 20.13
C ALA A 495 15.45 19.99 20.28
N THR A 496 14.78 19.72 19.18
CA THR A 496 13.44 19.11 19.17
C THR A 496 13.41 17.76 19.88
N GLN A 497 14.40 16.89 19.66
CA GLN A 497 14.48 15.60 20.33
C GLN A 497 14.72 15.75 21.84
N LYS A 498 15.58 16.70 22.24
CA LYS A 498 15.84 17.01 23.65
C LYS A 498 14.55 17.50 24.32
N LEU A 499 13.84 18.44 23.70
CA LEU A 499 12.57 18.98 24.21
C LEU A 499 11.52 17.87 24.36
N ARG A 500 11.30 17.06 23.35
CA ARG A 500 10.31 15.95 23.42
C ARG A 500 10.63 14.98 24.56
N ARG A 501 11.89 14.63 24.76
CA ARG A 501 12.31 13.77 25.88
C ARG A 501 12.10 14.43 27.24
N GLN A 502 12.41 15.72 27.35
CA GLN A 502 12.17 16.49 28.60
C GLN A 502 10.67 16.56 28.92
N VAL A 503 9.83 16.92 27.96
CA VAL A 503 8.37 16.99 28.13
C VAL A 503 7.82 15.61 28.55
N ARG A 504 8.24 14.52 27.90
CA ARG A 504 7.85 13.15 28.28
C ARG A 504 8.22 12.84 29.73
N THR A 505 9.48 13.05 30.12
CA THR A 505 9.94 12.78 31.48
C THR A 505 9.20 13.63 32.54
N ILE A 506 8.86 14.88 32.21
CA ILE A 506 8.12 15.75 33.11
C ILE A 506 6.66 15.26 33.23
N ALA A 507 6.02 14.92 32.13
CA ALA A 507 4.66 14.43 32.12
C ALA A 507 4.51 13.11 32.90
N GLU A 508 5.41 12.15 32.68
CA GLU A 508 5.46 10.90 33.44
C GLU A 508 5.72 11.14 34.92
N GLY A 509 6.66 12.07 35.26
CA GLY A 509 6.93 12.48 36.63
C GLY A 509 5.74 13.18 37.32
N ALA A 510 4.83 13.76 36.55
CA ALA A 510 3.58 14.35 37.05
C ALA A 510 2.43 13.30 37.15
N GLY A 511 2.71 12.02 36.85
CA GLY A 511 1.75 10.93 36.95
C GLY A 511 0.86 10.71 35.73
N LEU A 512 1.26 11.27 34.55
CA LEU A 512 0.50 11.04 33.32
C LEU A 512 1.00 9.79 32.61
N THR A 513 0.10 9.11 31.90
CA THR A 513 0.38 7.92 31.09
C THR A 513 0.37 8.29 29.61
N GLU A 514 1.43 7.93 28.88
CA GLU A 514 1.52 8.16 27.42
C GLU A 514 0.54 7.27 26.67
N ILE A 515 -0.16 7.86 25.70
CA ILE A 515 -0.99 7.15 24.74
C ILE A 515 -0.63 7.57 23.32
N ILE A 516 -1.05 6.79 22.35
CA ILE A 516 -0.91 7.09 20.92
C ILE A 516 -2.29 6.96 20.28
N THR A 517 -2.76 8.04 19.67
CA THR A 517 -4.02 8.06 18.94
C THR A 517 -3.80 8.23 17.44
N TYR A 518 -4.83 7.99 16.65
CA TYR A 518 -4.73 8.16 15.19
C TYR A 518 -4.62 9.64 14.79
N ALA A 519 -3.77 9.91 13.81
CA ALA A 519 -3.70 11.22 13.17
C ALA A 519 -4.88 11.48 12.22
N LEU A 520 -5.59 10.43 11.81
CA LEU A 520 -6.77 10.49 10.97
C LEU A 520 -8.04 10.44 11.81
N THR A 521 -9.01 11.28 11.46
CA THR A 521 -10.27 11.44 12.19
C THR A 521 -11.42 11.86 11.25
N THR A 522 -12.59 12.21 11.80
CA THR A 522 -13.69 12.80 11.04
C THR A 522 -13.50 14.31 10.86
N PRO A 523 -14.13 14.94 9.86
CA PRO A 523 -14.08 16.38 9.64
C PRO A 523 -14.48 17.20 10.87
N GLU A 524 -15.51 16.78 11.59
CA GLU A 524 -16.02 17.46 12.79
C GLU A 524 -14.99 17.43 13.94
N LYS A 525 -14.46 16.24 14.24
CA LYS A 525 -13.47 16.05 15.32
C LYS A 525 -12.13 16.72 15.02
N ALA A 526 -11.78 16.82 13.73
CA ALA A 526 -10.52 17.45 13.33
C ALA A 526 -10.41 18.90 13.84
N VAL A 527 -11.51 19.62 13.88
CA VAL A 527 -11.55 21.06 14.21
C VAL A 527 -12.20 21.37 15.57
N GLU A 528 -12.71 20.38 16.28
CA GLU A 528 -13.61 20.57 17.43
C GLU A 528 -13.00 21.39 18.58
N PHE A 529 -11.72 21.23 18.86
CA PHE A 529 -10.99 21.94 19.93
C PHE A 529 -10.02 23.00 19.39
N THR A 530 -10.25 23.47 18.17
CA THR A 530 -9.39 24.46 17.51
C THR A 530 -10.07 25.82 17.52
N ALA A 531 -9.43 26.85 18.10
CA ALA A 531 -9.97 28.21 18.12
C ALA A 531 -10.11 28.82 16.72
N GLN A 532 -9.14 28.56 15.85
CA GLN A 532 -9.10 29.04 14.46
C GLN A 532 -8.79 27.86 13.53
N PRO A 533 -9.81 27.09 13.10
CA PRO A 533 -9.58 25.94 12.25
C PRO A 533 -9.05 26.35 10.87
N SER A 534 -8.04 25.64 10.39
CA SER A 534 -7.55 25.73 9.01
C SER A 534 -8.44 24.92 8.06
N LYS A 535 -8.13 24.97 6.75
CA LYS A 535 -8.77 24.07 5.79
C LYS A 535 -8.48 22.62 6.16
N LEU A 536 -9.42 21.72 5.86
CA LEU A 536 -9.20 20.28 6.08
C LEU A 536 -8.23 19.71 5.05
N THR A 537 -7.37 18.83 5.49
CA THR A 537 -6.55 17.96 4.61
C THR A 537 -7.21 16.60 4.54
N GLU A 538 -7.87 16.33 3.44
CA GLU A 538 -8.63 15.11 3.19
C GLU A 538 -7.76 14.06 2.49
N LEU A 539 -7.95 12.79 2.84
CA LEU A 539 -7.36 11.68 2.09
C LEU A 539 -8.10 11.49 0.77
N MET A 540 -7.38 11.28 -0.31
CA MET A 540 -7.96 11.01 -1.63
C MET A 540 -8.79 9.72 -1.64
N TRP A 541 -8.33 8.68 -0.91
CA TRP A 541 -8.95 7.36 -0.81
C TRP A 541 -8.93 6.89 0.65
N PRO A 542 -9.84 7.39 1.50
CA PRO A 542 -9.90 6.94 2.89
C PRO A 542 -10.40 5.49 2.96
N MET A 543 -9.76 4.67 3.79
CA MET A 543 -10.22 3.28 4.02
C MET A 543 -11.60 3.22 4.68
N THR A 544 -11.89 4.19 5.56
CA THR A 544 -13.17 4.31 6.26
C THR A 544 -13.54 5.79 6.42
N VAL A 545 -14.83 6.09 6.52
CA VAL A 545 -15.34 7.48 6.62
C VAL A 545 -14.88 8.18 7.91
N ASP A 546 -14.74 7.43 9.00
CA ASP A 546 -14.30 7.93 10.31
C ASP A 546 -12.78 8.23 10.37
N ARG A 547 -12.04 7.99 9.29
CA ARG A 547 -10.60 8.19 9.14
C ARG A 547 -10.25 8.93 7.83
N SER A 548 -11.00 9.98 7.54
CA SER A 548 -10.96 10.63 6.21
C SER A 548 -10.12 11.89 6.16
N VAL A 549 -9.82 12.53 7.31
CA VAL A 549 -9.08 13.80 7.36
C VAL A 549 -7.98 13.77 8.42
N LEU A 550 -6.95 14.60 8.23
CA LEU A 550 -5.89 14.80 9.22
C LEU A 550 -6.38 15.71 10.37
N ARG A 551 -6.02 15.36 11.61
CA ARG A 551 -6.39 16.08 12.84
C ARG A 551 -5.73 17.46 12.91
N GLN A 552 -6.47 18.47 13.38
CA GLN A 552 -5.95 19.81 13.72
C GLN A 552 -5.83 20.02 15.24
N ASN A 553 -6.28 19.07 16.04
CA ASN A 553 -6.10 18.99 17.49
C ASN A 553 -5.85 17.55 17.92
N MET A 554 -5.26 17.36 19.09
CA MET A 554 -5.05 16.04 19.67
C MET A 554 -6.13 15.66 20.67
N ILE A 555 -6.87 16.65 21.20
CA ILE A 555 -7.83 16.46 22.29
C ILE A 555 -8.93 15.49 21.91
N SER A 556 -9.50 15.58 20.69
CA SER A 556 -10.57 14.68 20.24
C SER A 556 -10.19 13.20 20.35
N GLY A 557 -8.97 12.83 19.91
CA GLY A 557 -8.46 11.46 19.99
C GLY A 557 -8.21 11.00 21.44
N ILE A 558 -7.70 11.90 22.28
CA ILE A 558 -7.49 11.60 23.71
C ILE A 558 -8.84 11.40 24.42
N LEU A 559 -9.87 12.20 24.10
CA LEU A 559 -11.21 12.05 24.68
C LEU A 559 -11.90 10.74 24.25
N ASP A 560 -11.69 10.28 23.03
CA ASP A 560 -12.13 8.94 22.59
C ASP A 560 -11.48 7.85 23.47
N THR A 561 -10.20 8.02 23.79
CA THR A 561 -9.49 7.09 24.69
C THR A 561 -10.02 7.17 26.13
N VAL A 562 -10.34 8.37 26.62
CA VAL A 562 -11.00 8.55 27.93
C VAL A 562 -12.35 7.84 27.94
N ALA A 563 -13.20 8.08 26.93
CA ALA A 563 -14.51 7.43 26.80
C ALA A 563 -14.40 5.90 26.79
N TYR A 564 -13.46 5.37 26.00
CA TYR A 564 -13.18 3.93 25.95
C TYR A 564 -12.83 3.34 27.31
N ASN A 565 -12.01 4.02 28.11
CA ASN A 565 -11.59 3.56 29.43
C ASN A 565 -12.71 3.70 30.46
N VAL A 566 -13.41 4.83 30.47
CA VAL A 566 -14.53 5.10 31.38
C VAL A 566 -15.64 4.05 31.20
N ALA A 567 -15.97 3.69 29.97
CA ALA A 567 -16.94 2.62 29.66
C ALA A 567 -16.51 1.27 30.27
N ARG A 568 -15.18 1.06 30.44
CA ARG A 568 -14.59 -0.15 31.04
C ARG A 568 -14.31 -0.02 32.54
N LYS A 569 -14.90 1.00 33.20
CA LYS A 569 -14.81 1.26 34.64
C LYS A 569 -13.49 1.83 35.14
N ASN A 570 -12.57 2.20 34.23
CA ASN A 570 -11.37 2.95 34.57
C ASN A 570 -11.75 4.43 34.68
N LYS A 571 -12.03 4.93 35.89
CA LYS A 571 -12.61 6.27 36.06
C LYS A 571 -11.59 7.36 36.35
N ASN A 572 -10.41 7.00 36.88
CA ASN A 572 -9.36 7.95 37.26
C ASN A 572 -8.27 7.87 36.20
N LEU A 573 -8.23 8.86 35.31
CA LEU A 573 -7.35 8.86 34.16
C LEU A 573 -6.55 10.15 34.10
N ALA A 574 -5.25 9.99 33.83
CA ALA A 574 -4.30 11.06 33.52
C ALA A 574 -3.51 10.63 32.27
N LEU A 575 -4.00 11.01 31.11
CA LEU A 575 -3.47 10.57 29.82
C LEU A 575 -2.79 11.73 29.09
N TYR A 576 -1.67 11.46 28.39
CA TYR A 576 -1.04 12.44 27.51
C TYR A 576 -0.56 11.82 26.21
N GLU A 577 -0.40 12.64 25.19
CA GLU A 577 0.20 12.28 23.92
C GLU A 577 1.16 13.39 23.42
N ILE A 578 2.29 12.96 22.84
CA ILE A 578 3.18 13.85 22.07
C ILE A 578 3.11 13.41 20.61
N GLY A 579 2.46 14.22 19.79
CA GLY A 579 2.21 13.89 18.38
C GLY A 579 2.28 15.10 17.48
N LYS A 580 1.69 14.98 16.31
CA LYS A 580 1.58 16.10 15.34
C LYS A 580 0.12 16.43 15.10
N VAL A 581 -0.14 17.72 14.89
CA VAL A 581 -1.36 18.25 14.30
C VAL A 581 -1.01 18.91 12.97
N PHE A 582 -2.01 19.07 12.11
CA PHE A 582 -1.81 19.41 10.70
C PHE A 582 -2.62 20.66 10.35
N GLU A 583 -1.96 21.73 9.96
CA GLU A 583 -2.58 22.98 9.55
C GLU A 583 -2.40 23.21 8.05
N GLN A 584 -3.49 23.28 7.32
CA GLN A 584 -3.46 23.54 5.89
C GLN A 584 -3.58 25.05 5.61
N THR A 585 -2.49 25.67 5.19
CA THR A 585 -2.42 27.10 4.87
C THR A 585 -2.53 27.39 3.37
N GLY A 586 -2.30 26.39 2.53
CA GLY A 586 -2.30 26.48 1.08
C GLY A 586 -3.55 25.90 0.40
N ASN A 587 -3.37 25.35 -0.81
CA ASN A 587 -4.38 24.58 -1.53
C ASN A 587 -4.33 23.12 -1.07
N PRO A 588 -5.38 22.57 -0.44
CA PRO A 588 -5.34 21.19 0.10
C PRO A 588 -5.09 20.09 -0.95
N LYS A 589 -5.25 20.42 -2.26
CA LYS A 589 -5.02 19.46 -3.35
C LYS A 589 -3.60 19.49 -3.92
N GLU A 590 -2.86 20.54 -3.64
CA GLU A 590 -1.54 20.78 -4.24
C GLU A 590 -0.44 20.91 -3.19
N ASP A 591 -0.77 21.47 -2.02
CA ASP A 591 0.19 21.79 -0.97
C ASP A 591 0.07 20.83 0.22
N LEU A 592 1.21 20.44 0.78
CA LEU A 592 1.25 19.69 2.04
C LEU A 592 0.88 20.59 3.22
N PRO A 593 0.17 20.06 4.24
CA PRO A 593 -0.10 20.81 5.47
C PRO A 593 1.18 21.04 6.29
N ASN A 594 1.18 22.09 7.09
CA ASN A 594 2.19 22.29 8.09
C ASN A 594 2.03 21.27 9.22
N GLU A 595 3.12 20.57 9.56
CA GLU A 595 3.16 19.61 10.66
C GLU A 595 3.69 20.28 11.92
N ILE A 596 2.83 20.42 12.94
CA ILE A 596 3.15 21.06 14.20
C ILE A 596 3.31 19.99 15.27
N ASN A 597 4.47 19.97 15.95
CA ASN A 597 4.65 19.14 17.12
C ASN A 597 3.78 19.66 18.27
N SER A 598 2.95 18.80 18.83
CA SER A 598 2.01 19.13 19.91
C SER A 598 2.17 18.18 21.10
N PHE A 599 1.92 18.69 22.28
CA PHE A 599 1.74 17.94 23.51
C PHE A 599 0.34 18.21 24.04
N ALA A 600 -0.41 17.17 24.31
CA ALA A 600 -1.74 17.32 24.88
C ALA A 600 -1.98 16.30 26.00
N PHE A 601 -2.85 16.67 26.95
CA PHE A 601 -3.29 15.75 27.99
C PHE A 601 -4.78 15.89 28.31
N ALA A 602 -5.33 14.84 28.94
CA ALA A 602 -6.65 14.84 29.53
C ALA A 602 -6.61 14.21 30.93
N LEU A 603 -7.30 14.83 31.87
CA LEU A 603 -7.41 14.43 33.25
C LEU A 603 -8.87 14.29 33.66
N THR A 604 -9.24 13.18 34.29
CA THR A 604 -10.60 12.95 34.79
C THR A 604 -10.61 12.09 36.05
N GLY A 605 -11.63 12.21 36.88
CA GLY A 605 -11.81 11.44 38.08
C GLY A 605 -11.03 11.97 39.28
N LEU A 606 -10.27 11.14 39.97
CA LEU A 606 -9.55 11.47 41.18
C LEU A 606 -8.04 11.44 40.96
N VAL A 607 -7.34 12.45 41.50
CA VAL A 607 -5.87 12.48 41.63
C VAL A 607 -5.42 11.47 42.69
N ALA A 608 -6.18 11.41 43.80
CA ALA A 608 -5.94 10.47 44.89
C ALA A 608 -7.29 9.88 45.37
N GLU A 609 -7.34 8.56 45.46
CA GLU A 609 -8.47 7.87 46.05
C GLU A 609 -8.46 8.03 47.60
N LYS A 610 -9.65 7.93 48.17
CA LYS A 610 -9.76 7.98 49.63
C LYS A 610 -9.13 6.73 50.24
N ASP A 611 -8.21 6.94 51.18
CA ASP A 611 -7.65 5.92 52.02
C ASP A 611 -7.78 6.29 53.50
N PHE A 612 -7.05 5.62 54.42
CA PHE A 612 -7.08 5.88 55.83
C PHE A 612 -6.36 7.17 56.25
N GLN A 613 -5.50 7.73 55.37
CA GLN A 613 -4.72 8.96 55.66
C GLN A 613 -5.17 10.13 54.78
N THR A 614 -5.69 9.84 53.58
CA THR A 614 -5.94 10.86 52.56
C THR A 614 -7.42 10.90 52.20
N ALA A 615 -8.01 12.10 52.15
CA ALA A 615 -9.34 12.30 51.57
C ALA A 615 -9.27 12.14 50.02
N ALA A 616 -10.37 11.77 49.38
CA ALA A 616 -10.46 11.78 47.93
C ALA A 616 -10.18 13.18 47.40
N VAL A 617 -9.28 13.27 46.40
CA VAL A 617 -8.90 14.54 45.78
C VAL A 617 -9.37 14.46 44.31
N PRO A 618 -10.42 15.19 43.93
CA PRO A 618 -10.85 15.24 42.56
C PRO A 618 -9.86 16.02 41.68
N VAL A 619 -9.79 15.69 40.41
CA VAL A 619 -9.13 16.52 39.41
C VAL A 619 -9.91 17.82 39.27
N ASP A 620 -9.20 18.95 39.21
CA ASP A 620 -9.76 20.28 38.95
C ASP A 620 -8.87 21.10 38.01
N PHE A 621 -9.32 22.31 37.72
CA PHE A 621 -8.57 23.24 36.87
C PHE A 621 -7.18 23.57 37.42
N PHE A 622 -7.07 23.72 38.73
CA PHE A 622 -5.80 24.11 39.37
C PHE A 622 -4.80 22.97 39.41
N TYR A 623 -5.26 21.73 39.51
CA TYR A 623 -4.39 20.57 39.41
C TYR A 623 -3.81 20.46 37.95
N ALA A 624 -4.66 20.60 36.96
CA ALA A 624 -4.24 20.62 35.55
C ALA A 624 -3.26 21.78 35.26
N LYS A 625 -3.54 22.99 35.79
CA LYS A 625 -2.67 24.15 35.69
C LYS A 625 -1.32 23.90 36.38
N GLY A 626 -1.31 23.27 37.56
CA GLY A 626 -0.08 22.94 38.29
C GLY A 626 0.86 22.02 37.54
N ILE A 627 0.33 21.05 36.73
CA ILE A 627 1.14 20.22 35.84
C ILE A 627 1.86 21.09 34.81
N LEU A 628 1.14 22.05 34.20
CA LEU A 628 1.71 22.95 33.20
C LEU A 628 2.70 23.93 33.81
N GLU A 629 2.43 24.47 35.01
CA GLU A 629 3.36 25.34 35.73
C GLU A 629 4.67 24.59 36.05
N ALA A 630 4.57 23.33 36.48
CA ALA A 630 5.74 22.50 36.70
C ALA A 630 6.52 22.20 35.39
N LEU A 631 5.81 22.01 34.29
CA LEU A 631 6.42 21.83 32.96
C LEU A 631 7.20 23.09 32.55
N PHE A 632 6.56 24.26 32.58
CA PHE A 632 7.16 25.52 32.15
C PHE A 632 8.31 25.95 33.07
N ALA A 633 8.16 25.76 34.38
CA ALA A 633 9.23 26.03 35.32
C ALA A 633 10.49 25.20 35.04
N ARG A 634 10.34 23.91 34.72
CA ARG A 634 11.45 23.02 34.34
C ARG A 634 12.06 23.36 32.98
N LEU A 635 11.28 23.94 32.08
CA LEU A 635 11.74 24.42 30.77
C LEU A 635 12.35 25.85 30.89
N GLY A 636 12.23 26.50 32.01
CA GLY A 636 12.72 27.90 32.24
C GLY A 636 11.91 28.95 31.47
N LEU A 637 10.62 28.67 31.22
CA LEU A 637 9.71 29.58 30.51
C LEU A 637 8.73 30.25 31.48
N GLU A 638 8.68 31.57 31.46
CA GLU A 638 7.62 32.34 32.10
C GLU A 638 6.42 32.45 31.16
N VAL A 639 5.25 32.07 31.66
CA VAL A 639 4.00 32.09 30.89
C VAL A 639 2.89 32.83 31.59
N THR A 640 1.96 33.37 30.82
CA THR A 640 0.74 34.01 31.31
C THR A 640 -0.47 33.16 30.91
N TYR A 641 -1.50 33.19 31.77
CA TYR A 641 -2.78 32.51 31.53
C TYR A 641 -3.87 33.58 31.37
N THR A 642 -4.48 33.67 30.20
CA THR A 642 -5.54 34.63 29.90
C THR A 642 -6.85 33.90 29.69
N ALA A 643 -7.90 34.25 30.43
CA ALA A 643 -9.22 33.68 30.29
C ALA A 643 -9.75 33.89 28.87
N THR A 644 -10.39 32.84 28.29
CA THR A 644 -10.97 32.87 26.94
C THR A 644 -12.23 32.03 26.84
N ASP A 645 -13.11 32.37 25.91
CA ASP A 645 -14.29 31.64 25.51
C ASP A 645 -14.32 31.27 24.01
N GLU A 646 -13.18 31.45 23.32
CA GLU A 646 -13.05 31.26 21.87
C GLU A 646 -13.14 29.78 21.43
N ILE A 647 -12.87 28.83 22.34
CA ILE A 647 -12.95 27.40 22.04
C ILE A 647 -14.32 26.86 22.52
N ALA A 648 -15.27 26.78 21.62
CA ALA A 648 -16.67 26.44 21.94
C ALA A 648 -16.85 25.07 22.64
N SER A 649 -15.95 24.12 22.40
CA SER A 649 -15.97 22.78 23.03
C SER A 649 -15.38 22.76 24.45
N LEU A 650 -14.90 23.90 24.96
CA LEU A 650 -14.43 24.10 26.33
C LEU A 650 -15.37 24.99 27.12
N HIS A 651 -15.30 24.89 28.45
CA HIS A 651 -16.15 25.66 29.37
C HIS A 651 -15.72 27.14 29.40
N PRO A 652 -16.59 28.11 29.02
CA PRO A 652 -16.22 29.53 28.86
C PRO A 652 -15.67 30.20 30.12
N GLY A 653 -16.08 29.73 31.31
CA GLY A 653 -15.60 30.25 32.58
C GLY A 653 -14.43 29.47 33.20
N ARG A 654 -13.91 28.44 32.50
CA ARG A 654 -12.83 27.59 33.01
C ARG A 654 -11.86 27.21 31.89
N THR A 655 -11.53 28.19 31.05
CA THR A 655 -10.59 28.04 29.94
C THR A 655 -9.63 29.22 29.89
N ALA A 656 -8.38 28.90 29.63
CA ALA A 656 -7.33 29.91 29.48
C ALA A 656 -6.42 29.61 28.29
N VAL A 657 -6.06 30.67 27.54
CA VAL A 657 -4.94 30.67 26.62
C VAL A 657 -3.64 30.81 27.40
N ILE A 658 -2.60 30.12 26.97
CA ILE A 658 -1.25 30.13 27.55
C ILE A 658 -0.33 30.86 26.59
N SER A 659 0.36 31.91 27.05
CA SER A 659 1.25 32.69 26.19
C SER A 659 2.60 32.97 26.87
N HIS A 660 3.64 33.15 26.04
CA HIS A 660 4.94 33.69 26.42
C HIS A 660 5.14 35.00 25.67
N GLY A 661 5.06 36.14 26.37
CA GLY A 661 4.91 37.44 25.72
C GLY A 661 3.68 37.46 24.82
N ASP A 662 3.85 37.86 23.54
CA ASP A 662 2.77 37.87 22.54
C ASP A 662 2.55 36.52 21.83
N GLN A 663 3.40 35.51 22.09
CA GLN A 663 3.32 34.22 21.43
C GLN A 663 2.41 33.28 22.19
N VAL A 664 1.34 32.81 21.52
CA VAL A 664 0.45 31.77 22.02
C VAL A 664 1.17 30.43 21.97
N LEU A 665 1.23 29.75 23.13
CA LEU A 665 1.84 28.41 23.28
C LEU A 665 0.80 27.30 23.34
N GLY A 666 -0.46 27.60 23.65
CA GLY A 666 -1.51 26.62 23.75
C GLY A 666 -2.68 27.06 24.63
N PHE A 667 -3.42 26.10 25.13
CA PHE A 667 -4.57 26.33 26.00
C PHE A 667 -4.72 25.26 27.09
N LEU A 668 -5.48 25.61 28.14
CA LEU A 668 -5.93 24.73 29.21
C LEU A 668 -7.42 24.99 29.44
N GLY A 669 -8.25 23.96 29.60
CA GLY A 669 -9.66 24.17 29.94
C GLY A 669 -10.36 22.92 30.41
N GLN A 670 -11.56 23.14 31.00
CA GLN A 670 -12.53 22.08 31.26
C GLN A 670 -13.28 21.78 29.97
N VAL A 671 -13.47 20.51 29.62
CA VAL A 671 -14.35 20.13 28.51
C VAL A 671 -15.76 20.62 28.79
N HIS A 672 -16.39 21.27 27.81
CA HIS A 672 -17.75 21.80 27.98
C HIS A 672 -18.72 20.67 28.36
N PRO A 673 -19.65 20.85 29.31
CA PRO A 673 -20.56 19.79 29.75
C PRO A 673 -21.37 19.13 28.61
N VAL A 674 -21.75 19.90 27.58
CA VAL A 674 -22.44 19.36 26.38
C VAL A 674 -21.50 18.46 25.59
N THR A 675 -20.26 18.86 25.37
CA THR A 675 -19.23 18.09 24.69
C THR A 675 -18.89 16.83 25.50
N ALA A 676 -18.68 16.96 26.81
CA ALA A 676 -18.42 15.81 27.70
C ALA A 676 -19.55 14.76 27.63
N LYS A 677 -20.81 15.23 27.58
CA LYS A 677 -21.97 14.34 27.39
C LYS A 677 -21.96 13.67 26.02
N ALA A 678 -21.55 14.36 24.96
CA ALA A 678 -21.46 13.78 23.62
C ALA A 678 -20.40 12.67 23.53
N TYR A 679 -19.29 12.79 24.28
CA TYR A 679 -18.25 11.75 24.42
C TYR A 679 -18.60 10.68 25.46
N ASP A 680 -19.69 10.84 26.22
CA ASP A 680 -20.05 9.98 27.36
C ASP A 680 -18.93 9.89 28.42
N ILE A 681 -18.34 11.04 28.75
CA ILE A 681 -17.26 11.16 29.75
C ILE A 681 -17.68 12.03 30.94
N PRO A 682 -17.08 11.82 32.15
CA PRO A 682 -17.28 12.69 33.29
C PRO A 682 -16.59 14.03 33.09
N GLU A 683 -16.64 14.90 34.09
CA GLU A 683 -15.89 16.15 34.12
C GLU A 683 -14.40 15.88 33.83
N THR A 684 -13.89 16.52 32.79
CA THR A 684 -12.55 16.28 32.23
C THR A 684 -11.85 17.62 31.94
N TYR A 685 -10.60 17.72 32.31
CA TYR A 685 -9.74 18.88 32.04
C TYR A 685 -8.70 18.50 30.98
N VAL A 686 -8.49 19.36 30.03
CA VAL A 686 -7.59 19.14 28.89
C VAL A 686 -6.67 20.32 28.67
N ALA A 687 -5.49 20.05 28.15
CA ALA A 687 -4.58 21.06 27.64
C ALA A 687 -3.92 20.58 26.34
N GLU A 688 -3.63 21.52 25.46
CA GLU A 688 -2.83 21.28 24.27
C GLU A 688 -1.81 22.39 24.08
N LEU A 689 -0.53 22.01 23.86
CA LEU A 689 0.60 22.91 23.72
C LEU A 689 1.29 22.71 22.38
N ASN A 690 1.59 23.79 21.69
CA ASN A 690 2.43 23.80 20.50
C ASN A 690 3.92 23.71 20.88
N LEU A 691 4.49 22.51 20.81
CA LEU A 691 5.91 22.27 21.14
C LEU A 691 6.86 22.96 20.16
N SER A 692 6.45 23.18 18.91
CA SER A 692 7.26 23.94 17.96
C SER A 692 7.38 25.41 18.37
N ALA A 693 6.31 26.01 18.87
CA ALA A 693 6.34 27.37 19.43
C ALA A 693 7.15 27.44 20.72
N ILE A 694 7.01 26.44 21.59
CA ILE A 694 7.81 26.33 22.83
C ILE A 694 9.30 26.22 22.51
N GLU A 695 9.69 25.40 21.50
CA GLU A 695 11.08 25.24 21.10
C GLU A 695 11.72 26.59 20.68
N VAL A 696 10.96 27.42 19.98
CA VAL A 696 11.41 28.77 19.58
C VAL A 696 11.52 29.70 20.77
N ALA A 697 10.65 29.59 21.77
CA ALA A 697 10.62 30.42 22.96
C ALA A 697 11.72 30.05 24.00
N LEU A 698 12.27 28.82 23.91
CA LEU A 698 13.30 28.36 24.83
C LEU A 698 14.56 29.24 24.79
N GLN A 699 14.98 29.68 25.94
CA GLN A 699 16.25 30.43 26.12
C GLN A 699 17.43 29.45 26.30
N PRO A 700 18.67 29.88 26.03
CA PRO A 700 19.85 29.12 26.45
C PRO A 700 19.80 28.83 27.98
N ALA A 701 20.48 27.74 28.36
CA ALA A 701 20.44 27.25 29.75
C ALA A 701 20.52 28.38 30.79
N THR A 702 19.61 28.29 31.77
CA THR A 702 19.55 29.25 32.89
C THR A 702 20.94 29.34 33.55
N PRO A 703 21.51 30.54 33.64
CA PRO A 703 22.82 30.71 34.28
C PRO A 703 22.77 30.30 35.78
N PHE A 704 23.85 29.70 36.23
CA PHE A 704 23.97 29.39 37.67
C PHE A 704 23.88 30.66 38.49
N VAL A 705 22.99 30.67 39.52
CA VAL A 705 22.89 31.73 40.51
C VAL A 705 23.41 31.20 41.84
N GLU A 706 24.40 31.86 42.41
CA GLU A 706 24.96 31.49 43.71
C GLU A 706 23.89 31.61 44.80
N ILE A 707 23.78 30.60 45.66
CA ILE A 707 22.88 30.62 46.82
C ILE A 707 23.42 31.62 47.81
N THR A 708 22.64 32.66 48.11
CA THR A 708 23.01 33.66 49.09
C THR A 708 23.03 33.05 50.49
N LYS A 709 24.01 33.49 51.34
CA LYS A 709 24.13 33.14 52.75
C LYS A 709 23.28 34.01 53.67
N PHE A 710 22.66 35.07 53.14
CA PHE A 710 21.83 35.98 53.94
C PHE A 710 20.38 35.46 53.95
N PRO A 711 19.69 35.53 55.11
CA PRO A 711 18.38 35.01 55.31
C PRO A 711 17.33 35.84 54.56
N ALA A 712 16.31 35.14 54.04
CA ALA A 712 15.09 35.74 53.46
C ALA A 712 14.16 36.16 54.60
N VAL A 713 13.35 37.21 54.35
CA VAL A 713 12.33 37.70 55.29
C VAL A 713 10.95 37.61 54.57
N SER A 714 9.98 36.96 55.18
CA SER A 714 8.61 36.87 54.63
C SER A 714 7.63 37.78 55.40
N ARG A 715 6.69 38.40 54.70
CA ARG A 715 5.60 39.20 55.26
C ARG A 715 4.28 38.79 54.53
N ASP A 716 3.24 38.66 55.32
CA ASP A 716 1.93 38.34 54.77
C ASP A 716 1.12 39.66 54.63
N ILE A 717 0.31 39.68 53.60
CA ILE A 717 -0.65 40.73 53.31
C ILE A 717 -1.98 40.16 52.88
N ALA A 718 -3.07 40.55 53.51
CA ALA A 718 -4.41 40.17 53.16
C ALA A 718 -5.14 41.33 52.48
N LEU A 719 -5.70 41.09 51.31
CA LEU A 719 -6.32 42.07 50.47
C LEU A 719 -7.80 41.81 50.32
N LEU A 720 -8.63 42.83 50.51
CA LEU A 720 -10.04 42.81 50.13
C LEU A 720 -10.15 43.44 48.75
N LEU A 721 -10.71 42.68 47.82
CA LEU A 721 -10.75 43.01 46.40
C LEU A 721 -12.15 42.79 45.84
N LYS A 722 -12.48 43.46 44.72
CA LYS A 722 -13.65 43.05 43.92
C LYS A 722 -13.45 41.63 43.38
N ALA A 723 -14.53 40.88 43.30
CA ALA A 723 -14.49 39.48 42.81
C ALA A 723 -13.90 39.32 41.39
N GLU A 724 -14.04 40.36 40.56
CA GLU A 724 -13.53 40.40 39.18
C GLU A 724 -12.01 40.54 39.07
N VAL A 725 -11.31 41.13 40.08
CA VAL A 725 -9.88 41.31 40.06
C VAL A 725 -9.17 39.95 40.06
N THR A 726 -8.36 39.68 39.10
CA THR A 726 -7.65 38.41 38.95
C THR A 726 -6.40 38.30 39.83
N HIS A 727 -5.93 37.09 40.07
CA HIS A 727 -4.63 36.89 40.75
C HIS A 727 -3.48 37.56 39.99
N GLN A 728 -3.48 37.48 38.65
CA GLN A 728 -2.44 38.09 37.82
C GLN A 728 -2.40 39.60 37.97
N GLU A 729 -3.56 40.29 37.98
CA GLU A 729 -3.59 41.75 38.20
C GLU A 729 -3.02 42.14 39.55
N VAL A 730 -3.23 41.33 40.59
CA VAL A 730 -2.62 41.57 41.91
C VAL A 730 -1.12 41.37 41.84
N VAL A 731 -0.62 40.31 41.21
CA VAL A 731 0.82 40.05 41.05
C VAL A 731 1.48 41.16 40.26
N ASP A 732 0.87 41.61 39.17
CA ASP A 732 1.35 42.72 38.33
C ASP A 732 1.42 44.02 39.10
N ALA A 733 0.43 44.30 39.96
CA ALA A 733 0.43 45.46 40.85
C ALA A 733 1.54 45.38 41.89
N ILE A 734 1.78 44.20 42.48
CA ILE A 734 2.90 43.99 43.42
C ILE A 734 4.26 44.22 42.76
N GLN A 735 4.45 43.62 41.55
CA GLN A 735 5.70 43.78 40.79
C GLN A 735 5.93 45.22 40.32
N ALA A 736 4.87 45.94 39.94
CA ALA A 736 4.91 47.31 39.52
C ALA A 736 5.34 48.29 40.62
N ALA A 737 5.31 47.88 41.90
CA ALA A 737 5.90 48.63 42.98
C ALA A 737 7.44 48.77 42.87
N GLY A 738 8.07 47.99 41.96
CA GLY A 738 9.51 48.09 41.64
C GLY A 738 10.44 47.72 42.81
N VAL A 739 10.01 46.83 43.71
CA VAL A 739 10.82 46.37 44.84
C VAL A 739 11.80 45.30 44.39
N LYS A 740 13.04 45.67 44.12
CA LYS A 740 14.07 44.78 43.57
C LYS A 740 14.49 43.60 44.48
N ARG A 741 14.13 43.65 45.77
CA ARG A 741 14.48 42.62 46.75
C ARG A 741 13.34 41.62 46.97
N LEU A 742 12.20 41.79 46.35
CA LEU A 742 11.10 40.84 46.34
C LEU A 742 11.50 39.64 45.45
N THR A 743 11.56 38.45 46.05
CA THR A 743 12.04 37.23 45.41
C THR A 743 10.92 36.21 45.17
N ASP A 744 9.84 36.26 45.96
CA ASP A 744 8.71 35.34 45.78
C ASP A 744 7.38 36.01 46.21
N ILE A 745 6.31 35.63 45.52
CA ILE A 745 4.92 36.08 45.77
C ILE A 745 4.06 34.81 45.80
N LYS A 746 3.59 34.43 46.98
CA LYS A 746 2.80 33.22 47.15
C LYS A 746 1.39 33.52 47.61
N LEU A 747 0.37 33.22 46.80
CA LEU A 747 -1.04 33.20 47.24
C LEU A 747 -1.26 31.97 48.11
N PHE A 748 -1.74 32.14 49.34
CA PHE A 748 -1.96 31.03 50.25
C PHE A 748 -3.40 30.90 50.75
N ASP A 749 -4.23 31.94 50.63
CA ASP A 749 -5.65 31.87 50.97
C ASP A 749 -6.51 32.72 50.04
N VAL A 750 -7.67 32.18 49.65
CA VAL A 750 -8.73 32.89 48.92
C VAL A 750 -10.06 32.61 49.58
N PHE A 751 -10.69 33.65 50.09
CA PHE A 751 -11.99 33.55 50.75
C PHE A 751 -13.04 34.41 50.03
N SER A 752 -14.18 33.80 49.68
CA SER A 752 -15.35 34.48 49.16
C SER A 752 -16.55 34.11 49.99
N GLY A 753 -17.30 35.09 50.48
CA GLY A 753 -18.49 34.80 51.29
C GLY A 753 -19.27 36.08 51.63
N GLU A 754 -20.50 35.89 52.03
CA GLU A 754 -21.44 36.98 52.35
C GLU A 754 -20.93 37.98 53.40
N LYS A 755 -20.01 37.54 54.26
CA LYS A 755 -19.40 38.38 55.31
C LYS A 755 -18.48 39.46 54.73
N LEU A 756 -18.02 39.34 53.50
CA LEU A 756 -17.14 40.28 52.84
C LEU A 756 -17.89 41.36 52.03
N GLY A 757 -19.21 41.16 51.84
CA GLY A 757 -20.03 41.98 50.92
C GLY A 757 -20.22 41.30 49.56
N LEU A 758 -21.35 41.63 48.93
CA LEU A 758 -21.67 41.10 47.58
C LEU A 758 -20.60 41.60 46.57
N GLY A 759 -20.04 40.65 45.80
CA GLY A 759 -19.06 40.95 44.78
C GLY A 759 -17.62 41.22 45.28
N MET A 760 -17.34 40.84 46.52
CA MET A 760 -16.00 41.02 47.13
C MET A 760 -15.36 39.64 47.43
N LYS A 761 -14.04 39.58 47.35
CA LYS A 761 -13.21 38.45 47.80
C LYS A 761 -12.02 38.91 48.59
N SER A 762 -11.52 38.06 49.49
CA SER A 762 -10.24 38.27 50.18
C SER A 762 -9.20 37.35 49.60
N MET A 763 -7.99 37.91 49.32
CA MET A 763 -6.85 37.13 48.86
C MET A 763 -5.65 37.44 49.77
N ALA A 764 -4.99 36.39 50.29
CA ALA A 764 -3.86 36.55 51.18
C ALA A 764 -2.56 36.04 50.54
N TYR A 765 -1.56 36.91 50.53
CA TYR A 765 -0.27 36.65 49.91
C TYR A 765 0.84 36.67 50.95
N SER A 766 1.80 35.74 50.80
CA SER A 766 3.11 35.77 51.46
C SER A 766 4.14 36.32 50.51
N LEU A 767 4.80 37.41 50.87
CA LEU A 767 5.81 38.12 50.09
C LEU A 767 7.17 37.85 50.72
N THR A 768 8.10 37.28 49.94
CA THR A 768 9.46 36.96 50.41
C THR A 768 10.45 37.94 49.84
N PHE A 769 11.25 38.53 50.73
CA PHE A 769 12.28 39.50 50.39
C PHE A 769 13.66 38.95 50.74
N GLN A 770 14.65 39.14 49.88
CA GLN A 770 15.99 38.69 50.11
C GLN A 770 17.01 39.63 49.44
N ASN A 771 18.05 39.99 50.15
CA ASN A 771 19.20 40.70 49.60
C ASN A 771 20.39 39.73 49.48
N PRO A 772 20.98 39.52 48.31
CA PRO A 772 22.11 38.62 48.15
C PRO A 772 23.41 39.15 48.78
N GLU A 773 23.49 40.42 49.07
CA GLU A 773 24.72 41.07 49.56
C GLU A 773 24.72 41.34 51.03
N ASP A 774 23.52 41.43 51.70
CA ASP A 774 23.42 41.79 53.15
C ASP A 774 22.08 41.32 53.73
N SER A 775 21.99 41.29 55.07
CA SER A 775 20.74 41.02 55.80
C SER A 775 19.80 42.23 55.72
N LEU A 776 18.54 41.99 55.43
CA LEU A 776 17.52 43.04 55.42
C LEU A 776 17.11 43.41 56.79
N THR A 777 16.94 44.70 57.01
CA THR A 777 16.45 45.28 58.26
C THR A 777 14.93 45.36 58.24
N ASP A 778 14.27 45.37 59.44
CA ASP A 778 12.82 45.51 59.57
C ASP A 778 12.32 46.85 58.95
N GLU A 779 13.09 47.92 59.04
CA GLU A 779 12.78 49.22 58.45
C GLU A 779 12.81 49.21 56.94
N GLU A 780 13.72 48.45 56.32
CA GLU A 780 13.76 48.26 54.85
C GLU A 780 12.58 47.47 54.38
N VAL A 781 12.25 46.36 55.06
CA VAL A 781 11.09 45.52 54.71
C VAL A 781 9.78 46.31 54.87
N ALA A 782 9.64 47.14 55.94
CA ALA A 782 8.44 47.96 56.11
C ALA A 782 8.28 48.95 54.96
N ARG A 783 9.35 49.61 54.49
CA ARG A 783 9.30 50.48 53.30
C ARG A 783 8.96 49.75 52.01
N TYR A 784 9.37 48.49 51.83
CA TYR A 784 8.98 47.68 50.72
C TYR A 784 7.49 47.34 50.76
N MET A 785 6.96 47.00 51.93
CA MET A 785 5.55 46.74 52.13
C MET A 785 4.70 47.99 51.90
N GLU A 786 5.11 49.19 52.35
CA GLU A 786 4.40 50.44 52.07
C GLU A 786 4.32 50.75 50.58
N LYS A 787 5.43 50.51 49.80
CA LYS A 787 5.38 50.67 48.34
C LYS A 787 4.47 49.70 47.65
N ILE A 788 4.46 48.45 48.07
CA ILE A 788 3.61 47.43 47.52
C ILE A 788 2.14 47.73 47.84
N GLN A 789 1.84 48.13 49.07
CA GLN A 789 0.50 48.52 49.48
C GLN A 789 -0.01 49.70 48.65
N ALA A 790 0.77 50.76 48.50
CA ALA A 790 0.38 51.90 47.64
C ALA A 790 0.13 51.51 46.21
N SER A 791 0.93 50.62 45.62
CA SER A 791 0.71 50.12 44.26
C SER A 791 -0.56 49.30 44.15
N LEU A 792 -0.87 48.45 45.12
CA LEU A 792 -2.10 47.65 45.18
C LEU A 792 -3.35 48.52 45.33
N GLU A 793 -3.31 49.54 46.19
CA GLU A 793 -4.41 50.52 46.35
C GLU A 793 -4.65 51.28 45.03
N GLU A 794 -3.58 51.75 44.37
CA GLU A 794 -3.68 52.53 43.14
C GLU A 794 -4.17 51.71 41.95
N LYS A 795 -3.60 50.49 41.74
CA LYS A 795 -3.79 49.75 40.51
C LYS A 795 -5.01 48.81 40.50
N VAL A 796 -5.31 48.21 41.66
CA VAL A 796 -6.39 47.21 41.78
C VAL A 796 -7.45 47.60 42.83
N ASN A 797 -7.38 48.80 43.39
CA ASN A 797 -8.24 49.31 44.43
C ASN A 797 -8.36 48.33 45.61
N ALA A 798 -7.24 47.72 45.99
CA ALA A 798 -7.21 46.78 47.11
C ALA A 798 -7.32 47.50 48.43
N GLU A 799 -8.12 46.96 49.36
CA GLU A 799 -8.10 47.37 50.76
C GLU A 799 -7.27 46.35 51.57
N VAL A 800 -6.20 46.81 52.19
CA VAL A 800 -5.35 45.96 53.05
C VAL A 800 -6.01 45.77 54.41
N ARG A 801 -6.09 44.52 54.85
CA ARG A 801 -6.70 44.11 56.11
C ARG A 801 -5.67 43.82 57.19
#